data_af54fe65d07e0ac87de3a75024971357
#
_entry.id   af54fe65d07e0ac87de3a75024971357
#
_cell.length_a   1.000
_cell.length_b   1.000
_cell.length_c   1.000
_cell.angle_alpha   90.00
_cell.angle_beta   90.00
_cell.angle_gamma   90.00
#
_symmetry.space_group_name_H-M   'P 1'
#
loop_
_entity.id
_entity.type
_entity.pdbx_description
1 polymer ?
#
loop_
_entity_poly.entity_id
_entity_poly.type
_entity_poly.pdbx_seq_one_letter_code
_entity_poly.pdbx_strand_id
1 'polypeptide(L)'
;MKKYFKIILPFLIVSSLCSCGTNNVNNNIKNAIDKTNNYLNNNEIDNNMFSYYLQDILPSSLVYSLDDNSYLIHYKNKSFVYQNNKLEEKSNQSFNYVDNYEKALSFPDGSLVYTKGFSKANDGGNACLKVSKNLEIAEDQFYLFDETSSKYLNLISFNNSCNIKQLGYIAEDLNVSINESMDKYSYSTIYVPNGNYRVIDNIEINKSNKHIYAYNAKVYSDDSYNPTEGYNNGCLFYIYNNVNNIKISGFNVTIKVNKKLDDPLLGLMNLRDAEDVSLYNCSFYLPHEASIYSSSGIIDLFTNWKNVIVKNCHLENHASTAAGGGIGVRDIYKKGCSGATFENNYLYCNCKDEVIAVFSGGDTSLYPNETGGGYIKDVLFKNNIIIGDKPDENLGPRVVGLTVGYQLSPVENITFTNNYINMYAANYLLLYGKAKDVFFKKNNVKINSTYQENLFTMFTHNSYADEAFSIFAENNSFELIENSTIFTIAQAGEEFSFINNYIKGKQICRVFDSISTFKNNRIEVDTISKCVYHNVKNVEKNNISAKYITVVFEFYNLNIQSDITISDTIETEEISANLLMFNGDSILSNNYSVNFNKFNFSTEKVDSNYYYIAYGTSSLKDKMTINFINSSLSVFEDSKHNFIANDNDNMVEINYIRQY
;
A
#
# COMPACT_ATOMS: atom_id res chain seq x y z
N MET A 1 0.37 -4.76 -23.24
CA MET A 1 0.11 -5.86 -22.29
C MET A 1 1.22 -6.91 -22.12
N LYS A 2 2.29 -6.96 -22.92
CA LYS A 2 3.37 -7.99 -22.82
C LYS A 2 4.70 -7.53 -22.15
N LYS A 3 4.80 -6.31 -21.65
CA LYS A 3 6.07 -5.76 -21.11
C LYS A 3 6.12 -5.57 -19.58
N TYR A 4 4.99 -5.71 -18.88
CA TYR A 4 4.93 -5.50 -17.42
C TYR A 4 4.91 -6.79 -16.58
N PHE A 5 4.94 -7.97 -17.21
CA PHE A 5 4.85 -9.26 -16.52
C PHE A 5 6.21 -9.82 -16.03
N LYS A 6 7.27 -9.02 -16.03
CA LYS A 6 8.62 -9.53 -15.68
C LYS A 6 9.08 -9.25 -14.25
N ILE A 7 8.25 -8.63 -13.39
CA ILE A 7 8.69 -8.22 -12.03
C ILE A 7 8.04 -9.06 -10.90
N ILE A 8 7.04 -9.91 -11.18
CA ILE A 8 6.27 -10.59 -10.12
C ILE A 8 6.45 -12.12 -10.12
N LEU A 9 7.54 -12.68 -10.63
CA LEU A 9 7.72 -14.14 -10.57
C LEU A 9 9.13 -14.57 -10.19
N PRO A 10 9.46 -14.58 -8.87
CA PRO A 10 10.47 -15.52 -8.41
C PRO A 10 9.91 -16.70 -7.59
N PHE A 11 8.57 -16.94 -7.53
CA PHE A 11 7.99 -17.92 -6.58
C PHE A 11 7.52 -19.25 -7.17
N LEU A 12 7.72 -19.51 -8.45
CA LEU A 12 7.33 -20.81 -9.01
C LEU A 12 8.33 -21.25 -10.08
N ILE A 13 9.33 -21.99 -9.67
CA ILE A 13 9.98 -23.10 -10.40
C ILE A 13 11.06 -23.68 -9.48
N VAL A 14 10.73 -24.60 -8.62
CA VAL A 14 11.64 -25.64 -8.15
C VAL A 14 10.88 -26.96 -8.17
N SER A 15 10.74 -27.54 -9.34
CA SER A 15 10.53 -28.98 -9.46
C SER A 15 11.26 -29.47 -10.72
N SER A 16 12.06 -30.47 -10.53
CA SER A 16 12.79 -31.27 -11.52
C SER A 16 14.13 -30.74 -12.01
N LEU A 17 15.19 -31.22 -11.35
CA LEU A 17 16.43 -31.65 -11.99
C LEU A 17 17.05 -32.75 -11.12
N CYS A 18 16.58 -33.97 -11.29
CA CYS A 18 17.39 -35.15 -10.98
C CYS A 18 18.31 -35.43 -12.16
N SER A 19 19.59 -35.12 -12.05
CA SER A 19 20.62 -35.70 -12.91
C SER A 19 21.79 -36.15 -12.06
N CYS A 20 22.11 -37.41 -12.16
CA CYS A 20 23.20 -38.11 -11.49
C CYS A 20 24.57 -37.60 -11.92
N GLY A 21 25.46 -37.32 -10.96
CA GLY A 21 26.86 -37.06 -11.22
C GLY A 21 27.59 -36.60 -9.94
N THR A 22 28.64 -37.28 -9.55
CA THR A 22 29.45 -37.06 -8.34
C THR A 22 30.17 -35.69 -8.27
N ASN A 23 30.17 -34.93 -9.36
CA ASN A 23 30.70 -33.54 -9.42
C ASN A 23 29.72 -32.45 -8.94
N ASN A 24 28.53 -32.82 -8.43
CA ASN A 24 27.45 -31.86 -8.27
C ASN A 24 27.22 -31.40 -6.82
N VAL A 25 27.77 -32.05 -5.81
CA VAL A 25 27.52 -31.73 -4.38
C VAL A 25 28.07 -30.36 -4.03
N ASN A 26 29.33 -30.09 -4.35
CA ASN A 26 29.95 -28.80 -4.07
C ASN A 26 29.28 -27.65 -4.84
N ASN A 27 28.86 -27.89 -6.09
CA ASN A 27 28.17 -26.90 -6.89
C ASN A 27 26.76 -26.60 -6.34
N ASN A 28 26.04 -27.63 -5.85
CA ASN A 28 24.74 -27.43 -5.22
C ASN A 28 24.84 -26.58 -3.95
N ILE A 29 25.86 -26.87 -3.11
CA ILE A 29 26.09 -26.08 -1.88
C ILE A 29 26.48 -24.65 -2.23
N LYS A 30 27.41 -24.44 -3.17
CA LYS A 30 27.81 -23.10 -3.62
C LYS A 30 26.62 -22.31 -4.17
N ASN A 31 25.83 -22.89 -5.03
CA ASN A 31 24.62 -22.25 -5.57
C ASN A 31 23.60 -21.91 -4.48
N ALA A 32 23.47 -22.75 -3.46
CA ALA A 32 22.61 -22.47 -2.32
C ALA A 32 23.17 -21.33 -1.44
N ILE A 33 24.49 -21.30 -1.22
CA ILE A 33 25.18 -20.21 -0.53
C ILE A 33 24.95 -18.87 -1.25
N ASP A 34 25.16 -18.84 -2.57
CA ASP A 34 24.96 -17.63 -3.37
C ASP A 34 23.50 -17.16 -3.31
N LYS A 35 22.53 -18.08 -3.42
CA LYS A 35 21.12 -17.76 -3.26
C LYS A 35 20.78 -17.22 -1.87
N THR A 36 21.36 -17.82 -0.82
CA THR A 36 21.16 -17.37 0.55
C THR A 36 21.71 -15.96 0.75
N ASN A 37 22.95 -15.70 0.34
CA ASN A 37 23.54 -14.36 0.43
C ASN A 37 22.72 -13.32 -0.32
N ASN A 38 22.29 -13.64 -1.55
CA ASN A 38 21.46 -12.74 -2.34
C ASN A 38 20.10 -12.50 -1.67
N TYR A 39 19.49 -13.52 -1.08
CA TYR A 39 18.23 -13.38 -0.38
C TYR A 39 18.36 -12.47 0.85
N LEU A 40 19.36 -12.71 1.70
CA LEU A 40 19.61 -11.91 2.91
C LEU A 40 19.87 -10.44 2.54
N ASN A 41 20.75 -10.19 1.57
CA ASN A 41 21.09 -8.83 1.14
C ASN A 41 19.90 -8.08 0.52
N ASN A 42 19.13 -8.74 -0.35
CA ASN A 42 17.99 -8.11 -1.01
C ASN A 42 16.83 -7.80 -0.06
N ASN A 43 16.76 -8.47 1.07
CA ASN A 43 15.69 -8.35 2.05
C ASN A 43 16.12 -7.70 3.37
N GLU A 44 17.33 -7.16 3.42
CA GLU A 44 17.87 -6.47 4.60
C GLU A 44 17.85 -7.34 5.88
N ILE A 45 18.00 -8.67 5.68
CA ILE A 45 18.03 -9.64 6.78
C ILE A 45 19.48 -9.80 7.28
N ASP A 46 19.62 -9.87 8.59
CA ASP A 46 20.92 -10.00 9.25
C ASP A 46 21.64 -11.30 8.84
N ASN A 47 22.95 -11.22 8.60
CA ASN A 47 23.78 -12.36 8.20
C ASN A 47 23.83 -13.48 9.25
N ASN A 48 23.54 -13.22 10.52
CA ASN A 48 23.42 -14.24 11.55
C ASN A 48 22.28 -15.26 11.26
N MET A 49 21.36 -14.93 10.35
CA MET A 49 20.33 -15.84 9.87
C MET A 49 20.80 -16.80 8.77
N PHE A 50 22.03 -16.65 8.28
CA PHE A 50 22.55 -17.42 7.15
C PHE A 50 22.36 -18.94 7.29
N SER A 51 22.69 -19.51 8.46
CA SER A 51 22.57 -20.97 8.66
C SER A 51 21.12 -21.47 8.54
N TYR A 52 20.18 -20.72 9.06
CA TYR A 52 18.76 -21.08 9.00
C TYR A 52 18.20 -21.00 7.57
N TYR A 53 18.50 -19.90 6.87
CA TYR A 53 18.07 -19.75 5.48
C TYR A 53 18.76 -20.72 4.54
N LEU A 54 20.05 -20.97 4.72
CA LEU A 54 20.78 -21.94 3.91
C LEU A 54 20.18 -23.35 4.06
N GLN A 55 19.80 -23.74 5.28
CA GLN A 55 19.16 -25.02 5.51
C GLN A 55 17.83 -25.15 4.77
N ASP A 56 17.01 -24.12 4.74
CA ASP A 56 15.74 -24.13 4.01
C ASP A 56 15.92 -24.03 2.49
N ILE A 57 16.94 -23.30 2.02
CA ILE A 57 17.26 -23.16 0.58
C ILE A 57 17.94 -24.42 0.01
N LEU A 58 18.68 -25.17 0.84
CA LEU A 58 19.32 -26.45 0.46
C LEU A 58 18.59 -27.63 1.13
N PRO A 59 17.52 -28.16 0.53
CA PRO A 59 16.72 -29.22 1.14
C PRO A 59 17.55 -30.45 1.49
N SER A 60 17.24 -31.07 2.63
CA SER A 60 17.95 -32.23 3.20
C SER A 60 19.37 -31.93 3.66
N SER A 61 19.74 -30.69 3.86
CA SER A 61 20.94 -30.31 4.57
C SER A 61 20.66 -30.11 6.07
N LEU A 62 21.73 -30.22 6.88
CA LEU A 62 21.73 -29.76 8.25
C LEU A 62 22.85 -28.71 8.35
N VAL A 63 22.50 -27.52 8.79
CA VAL A 63 23.42 -26.38 8.86
C VAL A 63 23.53 -25.91 10.28
N TYR A 64 24.76 -25.73 10.75
CA TYR A 64 25.06 -25.29 12.11
C TYR A 64 26.01 -24.10 12.06
N SER A 65 25.77 -23.07 12.81
CA SER A 65 26.75 -22.00 13.02
C SER A 65 27.86 -22.49 13.93
N LEU A 66 29.12 -22.28 13.55
CA LEU A 66 30.30 -22.57 14.36
C LEU A 66 30.82 -21.32 15.07
N ASP A 67 30.71 -20.19 14.39
CA ASP A 67 30.92 -18.83 14.88
C ASP A 67 30.16 -17.83 14.00
N ASP A 68 30.40 -16.53 14.16
CA ASP A 68 29.66 -15.47 13.47
C ASP A 68 29.72 -15.55 11.93
N ASN A 69 30.78 -16.18 11.37
CA ASN A 69 31.00 -16.23 9.92
C ASN A 69 31.46 -17.61 9.42
N SER A 70 31.28 -18.63 10.23
CA SER A 70 31.63 -20.00 9.82
C SER A 70 30.50 -20.98 10.11
N TYR A 71 30.30 -21.90 9.18
CA TYR A 71 29.13 -22.79 9.17
C TYR A 71 29.57 -24.23 8.84
N LEU A 72 29.06 -25.18 9.60
CA LEU A 72 29.14 -26.60 9.29
C LEU A 72 27.91 -27.01 8.50
N ILE A 73 28.11 -27.53 7.29
CA ILE A 73 27.08 -27.99 6.39
C ILE A 73 27.20 -29.52 6.25
N HIS A 74 26.21 -30.25 6.71
CA HIS A 74 26.09 -31.68 6.47
C HIS A 74 25.06 -31.92 5.36
N TYR A 75 25.53 -32.45 4.21
CA TYR A 75 24.72 -32.65 3.04
C TYR A 75 25.11 -33.93 2.29
N LYS A 76 24.14 -34.80 1.97
CA LYS A 76 24.37 -36.09 1.28
C LYS A 76 25.49 -36.93 1.92
N ASN A 77 25.46 -37.09 3.24
CA ASN A 77 26.43 -37.83 4.06
C ASN A 77 27.86 -37.31 4.00
N LYS A 78 28.06 -36.06 3.67
CA LYS A 78 29.33 -35.36 3.69
C LYS A 78 29.23 -34.11 4.54
N SER A 79 30.35 -33.75 5.19
CA SER A 79 30.44 -32.54 5.98
C SER A 79 31.36 -31.55 5.30
N PHE A 80 30.94 -30.29 5.30
CA PHE A 80 31.66 -29.15 4.74
C PHE A 80 31.73 -28.03 5.77
N VAL A 81 32.86 -27.34 5.80
CA VAL A 81 32.95 -26.06 6.52
C VAL A 81 33.02 -24.95 5.51
N TYR A 82 32.08 -23.99 5.65
CA TYR A 82 32.08 -22.75 4.89
C TYR A 82 32.55 -21.61 5.80
N GLN A 83 33.67 -21.01 5.45
CA GLN A 83 34.30 -19.90 6.18
C GLN A 83 35.09 -19.02 5.23
N ASN A 84 35.05 -17.68 5.42
CA ASN A 84 35.81 -16.73 4.59
C ASN A 84 35.60 -16.93 3.08
N ASN A 85 34.36 -17.19 2.66
CA ASN A 85 33.95 -17.47 1.27
C ASN A 85 34.58 -18.74 0.66
N LYS A 86 35.11 -19.64 1.51
CA LYS A 86 35.66 -20.93 1.09
C LYS A 86 34.85 -22.08 1.63
N LEU A 87 34.61 -23.06 0.79
CA LEU A 87 33.91 -24.30 1.13
C LEU A 87 34.92 -25.45 1.13
N GLU A 88 35.13 -26.09 2.28
CA GLU A 88 36.06 -27.20 2.45
C GLU A 88 35.33 -28.45 2.91
N GLU A 89 35.57 -29.61 2.26
CA GLU A 89 35.04 -30.90 2.71
C GLU A 89 35.88 -31.36 3.93
N LYS A 90 35.17 -31.80 4.97
CA LYS A 90 35.77 -32.33 6.21
C LYS A 90 35.33 -33.77 6.46
N SER A 91 36.16 -34.54 7.17
CA SER A 91 35.77 -35.90 7.57
C SER A 91 34.59 -35.87 8.53
N ASN A 92 33.58 -36.69 8.31
CA ASN A 92 32.45 -36.83 9.24
C ASN A 92 32.87 -37.33 10.63
N GLN A 93 33.97 -38.04 10.73
CA GLN A 93 34.53 -38.51 12.03
C GLN A 93 35.01 -37.36 12.92
N SER A 94 35.19 -36.17 12.38
CA SER A 94 35.59 -34.99 13.15
C SER A 94 34.43 -34.39 13.96
N PHE A 95 33.21 -34.90 13.81
CA PHE A 95 32.01 -34.33 14.42
C PHE A 95 31.15 -35.42 15.11
N ASN A 96 30.63 -35.11 16.29
CA ASN A 96 29.75 -36.00 17.07
C ASN A 96 28.32 -35.85 16.61
N TYR A 97 27.88 -36.56 15.56
CA TYR A 97 26.51 -36.55 15.09
C TYR A 97 25.64 -37.56 15.82
N VAL A 98 24.45 -37.12 16.25
CA VAL A 98 23.41 -37.97 16.84
C VAL A 98 22.03 -37.62 16.25
N ASP A 99 21.05 -38.52 16.40
CA ASP A 99 19.73 -38.33 15.77
C ASP A 99 18.87 -37.28 16.50
N ASN A 100 18.98 -37.19 17.84
CA ASN A 100 18.16 -36.31 18.67
C ASN A 100 18.89 -35.87 19.95
N TYR A 101 18.21 -35.01 20.74
CA TYR A 101 18.78 -34.45 21.98
C TYR A 101 18.99 -35.52 23.07
N GLU A 102 18.07 -36.50 23.19
CA GLU A 102 18.23 -37.59 24.18
C GLU A 102 19.54 -38.35 23.97
N LYS A 103 19.89 -38.68 22.73
CA LYS A 103 21.16 -39.37 22.42
C LYS A 103 22.38 -38.51 22.70
N ALA A 104 22.26 -37.19 22.71
CA ALA A 104 23.35 -36.29 23.02
C ALA A 104 23.81 -36.42 24.48
N LEU A 105 22.92 -36.76 25.41
CA LEU A 105 23.21 -36.97 26.84
C LEU A 105 24.22 -38.11 27.10
N SER A 106 24.35 -39.04 26.16
CA SER A 106 25.35 -40.16 26.29
C SER A 106 26.81 -39.70 26.17
N PHE A 107 27.07 -38.50 25.70
CA PHE A 107 28.41 -37.99 25.50
C PHE A 107 29.07 -37.50 26.81
N PRO A 108 30.41 -37.50 26.89
CA PRO A 108 31.14 -36.97 28.03
C PRO A 108 30.85 -35.49 28.29
N ASP A 109 31.08 -35.09 29.54
CA ASP A 109 31.12 -33.69 29.95
C ASP A 109 32.11 -32.87 29.10
N GLY A 110 31.71 -31.67 28.68
CA GLY A 110 32.46 -30.79 27.79
C GLY A 110 32.32 -31.09 26.29
N SER A 111 31.59 -32.15 25.88
CA SER A 111 31.43 -32.52 24.47
C SER A 111 30.55 -31.56 23.72
N LEU A 112 30.94 -31.19 22.48
CA LEU A 112 30.08 -30.59 21.49
C LEU A 112 29.44 -31.70 20.66
N VAL A 113 28.12 -31.67 20.55
CA VAL A 113 27.30 -32.67 19.88
C VAL A 113 26.36 -32.00 18.86
N TYR A 114 26.31 -32.55 17.66
CA TYR A 114 25.48 -32.05 16.56
C TYR A 114 24.28 -33.00 16.39
N THR A 115 23.08 -32.51 16.70
CA THR A 115 21.87 -33.29 16.58
C THR A 115 21.26 -33.13 15.21
N LYS A 116 20.64 -34.20 14.66
CA LYS A 116 19.89 -34.14 13.38
C LYS A 116 18.46 -33.68 13.54
N GLY A 117 17.97 -33.53 14.77
CA GLY A 117 16.67 -33.05 15.13
C GLY A 117 16.53 -32.94 16.65
N PHE A 118 15.38 -32.44 17.13
CA PHE A 118 15.06 -32.35 18.54
C PHE A 118 14.64 -33.70 19.15
N SER A 119 13.53 -34.26 18.69
CA SER A 119 13.00 -35.57 19.16
C SER A 119 13.39 -36.71 18.22
N LYS A 120 13.52 -36.46 16.93
CA LYS A 120 13.94 -37.41 15.91
C LYS A 120 14.70 -36.72 14.78
N ALA A 121 15.51 -37.48 14.05
CA ALA A 121 16.24 -36.93 12.91
C ALA A 121 15.30 -36.28 11.88
N ASN A 122 15.69 -35.13 11.38
CA ASN A 122 15.00 -34.34 10.33
C ASN A 122 13.62 -33.77 10.75
N ASP A 123 13.37 -33.58 12.04
CA ASP A 123 12.17 -32.85 12.49
C ASP A 123 12.34 -31.32 12.43
N GLY A 124 13.51 -30.82 12.02
CA GLY A 124 13.83 -29.41 11.87
C GLY A 124 14.44 -28.76 13.11
N GLY A 125 14.55 -29.49 14.22
CA GLY A 125 15.15 -29.01 15.47
C GLY A 125 16.62 -29.39 15.62
N ASN A 126 17.38 -29.50 14.51
CA ASN A 126 18.82 -29.76 14.56
C ASN A 126 19.59 -28.62 15.23
N ALA A 127 20.56 -28.98 16.09
CA ALA A 127 21.27 -28.03 16.90
C ALA A 127 22.70 -28.45 17.18
N CYS A 128 23.55 -27.50 17.57
CA CYS A 128 24.79 -27.73 18.26
C CYS A 128 24.55 -27.60 19.76
N LEU A 129 24.86 -28.65 20.51
CA LEU A 129 24.64 -28.70 21.94
C LEU A 129 25.98 -28.92 22.68
N LYS A 130 26.14 -28.26 23.81
CA LYS A 130 27.23 -28.57 24.73
C LYS A 130 26.70 -29.41 25.87
N VAL A 131 27.26 -30.60 26.04
CA VAL A 131 26.98 -31.48 27.18
C VAL A 131 27.79 -31.00 28.38
N SER A 132 27.18 -30.72 29.50
CA SER A 132 27.87 -30.22 30.69
C SER A 132 27.23 -30.73 31.98
N LYS A 133 28.03 -30.88 33.05
CA LYS A 133 27.53 -31.10 34.42
C LYS A 133 27.00 -29.81 35.04
N ASN A 134 27.31 -28.66 34.47
CA ASN A 134 26.87 -27.36 34.95
C ASN A 134 26.07 -26.64 33.89
N LEU A 135 25.12 -25.76 34.30
CA LEU A 135 24.49 -24.82 33.41
C LEU A 135 25.55 -23.79 32.95
N GLU A 136 25.85 -23.74 31.66
CA GLU A 136 26.90 -22.87 31.09
C GLU A 136 26.35 -21.68 30.29
N ILE A 137 25.06 -21.59 30.17
CA ILE A 137 24.33 -20.48 29.49
C ILE A 137 23.48 -19.74 30.50
N ALA A 138 22.95 -18.57 30.12
CA ALA A 138 22.04 -17.84 30.97
C ALA A 138 20.77 -18.64 31.25
N GLU A 139 20.18 -18.51 32.44
CA GLU A 139 18.96 -19.25 32.85
C GLU A 139 17.75 -19.00 31.96
N ASP A 140 17.73 -17.85 31.29
CA ASP A 140 16.71 -17.45 30.33
C ASP A 140 17.04 -17.86 28.87
N GLN A 141 18.07 -18.67 28.65
CA GLN A 141 18.36 -19.33 27.38
C GLN A 141 17.96 -20.80 27.44
N PHE A 142 17.78 -21.43 26.26
CA PHE A 142 17.28 -22.80 26.22
C PHE A 142 18.32 -23.82 26.65
N TYR A 143 17.95 -24.65 27.62
CA TYR A 143 18.70 -25.87 28.03
C TYR A 143 17.71 -26.99 28.37
N LEU A 144 18.22 -28.22 28.33
CA LEU A 144 17.55 -29.39 28.93
C LEU A 144 18.39 -29.92 30.05
N PHE A 145 17.77 -30.26 31.16
CA PHE A 145 18.42 -30.95 32.27
C PHE A 145 17.86 -32.38 32.38
N ASP A 146 18.76 -33.36 32.40
CA ASP A 146 18.43 -34.75 32.60
C ASP A 146 18.79 -35.15 34.05
N GLU A 147 17.78 -35.41 34.83
CA GLU A 147 17.91 -35.81 36.23
C GLU A 147 18.67 -37.14 36.39
N THR A 148 18.53 -38.07 35.42
CA THR A 148 19.12 -39.39 35.47
C THR A 148 20.64 -39.35 35.37
N SER A 149 21.16 -38.58 34.43
CA SER A 149 22.59 -38.41 34.23
C SER A 149 23.18 -37.21 34.97
N SER A 150 22.34 -36.36 35.55
CA SER A 150 22.71 -35.05 36.14
C SER A 150 23.51 -34.16 35.17
N LYS A 151 23.09 -34.14 33.92
CA LYS A 151 23.72 -33.35 32.85
C LYS A 151 22.77 -32.33 32.24
N TYR A 152 23.36 -31.25 31.79
CA TYR A 152 22.72 -30.21 30.99
C TYR A 152 23.08 -30.40 29.51
N LEU A 153 22.10 -30.16 28.65
CA LEU A 153 22.29 -29.88 27.21
C LEU A 153 22.07 -28.40 27.01
N ASN A 154 23.13 -27.66 26.84
CA ASN A 154 23.11 -26.21 26.61
C ASN A 154 23.07 -25.98 25.12
N LEU A 155 22.02 -25.29 24.60
CA LEU A 155 21.96 -24.91 23.21
C LEU A 155 23.02 -23.85 22.89
N ILE A 156 23.87 -24.14 21.95
CA ILE A 156 24.80 -23.14 21.43
C ILE A 156 24.10 -22.29 20.42
N SER A 157 23.75 -21.07 20.80
CA SER A 157 23.18 -20.07 19.91
C SER A 157 24.17 -18.94 19.62
N PHE A 158 24.19 -18.44 18.40
CA PHE A 158 24.99 -17.31 18.00
C PHE A 158 24.13 -16.10 17.82
N ASN A 159 24.63 -14.92 18.22
CA ASN A 159 23.94 -13.65 18.09
C ASN A 159 22.52 -13.66 18.67
N ASN A 160 22.34 -14.35 19.78
CA ASN A 160 21.06 -14.46 20.48
C ASN A 160 19.86 -14.86 19.58
N SER A 161 20.09 -15.88 18.71
CA SER A 161 19.11 -16.40 17.78
C SER A 161 18.77 -17.86 18.03
N CYS A 162 17.53 -18.26 17.74
CA CYS A 162 17.10 -19.64 17.80
C CYS A 162 16.08 -19.96 16.70
N ASN A 163 15.96 -21.26 16.39
CA ASN A 163 14.88 -21.82 15.61
C ASN A 163 13.84 -22.39 16.56
N ILE A 164 12.55 -22.12 16.38
CA ILE A 164 11.48 -22.60 17.29
C ILE A 164 11.53 -24.12 17.51
N LYS A 165 11.89 -24.91 16.50
CA LYS A 165 12.01 -26.36 16.62
C LYS A 165 13.21 -26.83 17.45
N GLN A 166 14.25 -26.00 17.58
CA GLN A 166 15.35 -26.26 18.51
C GLN A 166 14.93 -26.16 19.97
N LEU A 167 13.85 -25.42 20.24
CA LEU A 167 13.27 -25.27 21.57
C LEU A 167 12.24 -26.35 21.89
N GLY A 168 12.01 -27.30 20.98
CA GLY A 168 11.07 -28.40 21.17
C GLY A 168 9.66 -28.15 20.59
N TYR A 169 9.39 -27.00 20.03
CA TYR A 169 8.08 -26.70 19.42
C TYR A 169 7.99 -27.36 18.03
N ILE A 170 7.68 -28.65 18.02
CA ILE A 170 7.65 -29.46 16.78
C ILE A 170 6.22 -29.55 16.21
N ALA A 171 5.22 -29.63 17.07
CA ALA A 171 3.83 -29.90 16.72
C ALA A 171 2.83 -28.88 17.29
N GLU A 172 3.30 -27.91 18.03
CA GLU A 172 2.48 -26.87 18.67
C GLU A 172 2.00 -25.85 17.65
N ASP A 173 0.95 -25.11 18.01
CA ASP A 173 0.46 -24.00 17.22
C ASP A 173 1.51 -22.86 17.17
N LEU A 174 1.59 -22.17 16.03
CA LEU A 174 2.65 -21.21 15.78
C LEU A 174 2.65 -20.05 16.79
N ASN A 175 1.46 -19.54 17.14
CA ASN A 175 1.34 -18.48 18.13
C ASN A 175 1.89 -18.92 19.50
N VAL A 176 1.61 -20.15 19.94
CA VAL A 176 2.17 -20.71 21.18
C VAL A 176 3.69 -20.77 21.07
N SER A 177 4.20 -21.35 19.98
CA SER A 177 5.63 -21.52 19.76
C SER A 177 6.41 -20.21 19.79
N ILE A 178 5.90 -19.17 19.11
CA ILE A 178 6.57 -17.87 19.03
C ILE A 178 6.40 -17.10 20.34
N ASN A 179 5.19 -17.04 20.91
CA ASN A 179 4.93 -16.31 22.14
C ASN A 179 5.76 -16.88 23.31
N GLU A 180 5.78 -18.20 23.49
CA GLU A 180 6.61 -18.81 24.52
C GLU A 180 8.13 -18.62 24.25
N SER A 181 8.55 -18.64 22.99
CA SER A 181 9.95 -18.35 22.64
C SER A 181 10.37 -16.92 23.02
N MET A 182 9.45 -15.96 22.94
CA MET A 182 9.71 -14.58 23.34
C MET A 182 9.62 -14.37 24.85
N ASP A 183 8.69 -15.06 25.52
CA ASP A 183 8.38 -14.81 26.92
C ASP A 183 9.27 -15.60 27.88
N LYS A 184 9.51 -16.85 27.56
CA LYS A 184 10.30 -17.77 28.41
C LYS A 184 11.79 -17.65 28.18
N TYR A 185 12.20 -17.31 26.94
CA TYR A 185 13.60 -17.25 26.56
C TYR A 185 13.98 -15.84 26.09
N SER A 186 15.22 -15.44 26.32
CA SER A 186 15.72 -14.09 26.01
C SER A 186 16.11 -13.87 24.55
N TYR A 187 15.87 -14.82 23.66
CA TYR A 187 16.27 -14.71 22.26
C TYR A 187 15.67 -13.46 21.59
N SER A 188 16.57 -12.68 20.99
CA SER A 188 16.16 -11.49 20.21
C SER A 188 15.69 -11.85 18.81
N THR A 189 16.22 -12.95 18.26
CA THR A 189 15.89 -13.40 16.90
C THR A 189 15.34 -14.81 16.90
N ILE A 190 14.14 -14.98 16.36
CA ILE A 190 13.40 -16.23 16.28
C ILE A 190 13.23 -16.61 14.82
N TYR A 191 13.66 -17.80 14.47
CA TYR A 191 13.49 -18.36 13.14
C TYR A 191 12.39 -19.41 13.10
N VAL A 192 11.49 -19.27 12.13
CA VAL A 192 10.43 -20.25 11.83
C VAL A 192 10.82 -21.00 10.55
N PRO A 193 11.23 -22.26 10.62
CA PRO A 193 11.64 -23.04 9.45
C PRO A 193 10.50 -23.19 8.42
N ASN A 194 10.88 -23.49 7.18
CA ASN A 194 9.91 -23.87 6.17
C ASN A 194 9.03 -25.03 6.66
N GLY A 195 7.72 -24.86 6.54
CA GLY A 195 6.73 -25.84 7.01
C GLY A 195 5.31 -25.32 6.94
N ASN A 196 4.37 -26.15 7.39
CA ASN A 196 2.96 -25.79 7.55
C ASN A 196 2.66 -25.63 9.03
N TYR A 197 2.16 -24.49 9.41
CA TYR A 197 1.92 -24.13 10.81
C TYR A 197 0.46 -23.71 11.00
N ARG A 198 -0.20 -24.30 11.97
CA ARG A 198 -1.52 -23.84 12.41
C ARG A 198 -1.35 -22.64 13.35
N VAL A 199 -2.31 -21.73 13.30
CA VAL A 199 -2.43 -20.64 14.26
C VAL A 199 -3.85 -20.60 14.79
N ILE A 200 -4.01 -20.42 16.11
CA ILE A 200 -5.31 -20.37 16.80
C ILE A 200 -5.56 -19.04 17.50
N ASP A 201 -4.54 -18.23 17.69
CA ASP A 201 -4.58 -16.92 18.33
C ASP A 201 -3.46 -16.02 17.77
N ASN A 202 -3.38 -14.80 18.24
CA ASN A 202 -2.37 -13.82 17.84
C ASN A 202 -0.94 -14.25 18.22
N ILE A 203 0.01 -13.80 17.44
CA ILE A 203 1.41 -13.71 17.86
C ILE A 203 1.58 -12.32 18.47
N GLU A 204 1.72 -12.27 19.79
CA GLU A 204 1.82 -11.03 20.55
C GLU A 204 3.27 -10.56 20.68
N ILE A 205 3.58 -9.37 20.16
CA ILE A 205 4.91 -8.79 20.26
C ILE A 205 4.85 -7.56 21.18
N ASN A 206 5.20 -7.79 22.43
CA ASN A 206 5.14 -6.80 23.52
C ASN A 206 6.51 -6.51 24.15
N LYS A 207 7.60 -6.96 23.50
CA LYS A 207 9.00 -6.72 23.90
C LYS A 207 9.78 -6.15 22.72
N SER A 208 10.63 -5.17 23.00
CA SER A 208 11.51 -4.55 22.01
C SER A 208 12.61 -5.47 21.51
N ASN A 209 13.22 -5.10 20.37
CA ASN A 209 14.34 -5.83 19.75
C ASN A 209 14.00 -7.28 19.42
N LYS A 210 12.79 -7.54 18.90
CA LYS A 210 12.36 -8.87 18.47
C LYS A 210 12.32 -8.95 16.94
N HIS A 211 13.07 -9.90 16.42
CA HIS A 211 13.12 -10.20 15.00
C HIS A 211 12.57 -11.60 14.76
N ILE A 212 11.53 -11.73 13.96
CA ILE A 212 10.84 -12.99 13.66
C ILE A 212 10.98 -13.26 12.18
N TYR A 213 11.81 -14.21 11.82
CA TYR A 213 12.12 -14.52 10.43
C TYR A 213 11.63 -15.91 10.03
N ALA A 214 11.23 -16.02 8.78
CA ALA A 214 10.90 -17.27 8.15
C ALA A 214 11.41 -17.30 6.70
N TYR A 215 11.50 -18.50 6.13
CA TYR A 215 11.65 -18.69 4.71
C TYR A 215 10.45 -19.49 4.21
N ASN A 216 9.44 -18.76 3.68
CA ASN A 216 8.22 -19.37 3.15
C ASN A 216 7.49 -20.30 4.15
N ALA A 217 7.41 -19.92 5.42
CA ALA A 217 6.59 -20.61 6.39
C ALA A 217 5.10 -20.42 6.05
N LYS A 218 4.39 -21.52 5.80
CA LYS A 218 2.96 -21.52 5.47
C LYS A 218 2.13 -21.54 6.74
N VAL A 219 1.47 -20.45 7.03
CA VAL A 219 0.61 -20.29 8.21
C VAL A 219 -0.83 -20.38 7.79
N TYR A 220 -1.62 -21.16 8.51
CA TYR A 220 -3.04 -21.29 8.29
C TYR A 220 -3.83 -21.27 9.60
N SER A 221 -5.03 -20.72 9.56
CA SER A 221 -6.01 -20.87 10.62
C SER A 221 -7.08 -21.88 10.23
N ASP A 222 -7.79 -22.39 11.21
CA ASP A 222 -9.03 -23.17 11.05
C ASP A 222 -10.14 -22.56 11.92
N ASP A 223 -11.25 -23.29 12.11
CA ASP A 223 -12.38 -22.82 12.91
C ASP A 223 -12.09 -22.66 14.42
N SER A 224 -10.93 -23.12 14.88
CA SER A 224 -10.45 -22.91 16.25
C SER A 224 -9.79 -21.54 16.45
N TYR A 225 -9.56 -20.80 15.36
CA TYR A 225 -8.99 -19.45 15.45
C TYR A 225 -9.94 -18.55 16.24
N ASN A 226 -9.48 -18.13 17.38
CA ASN A 226 -10.22 -17.28 18.29
C ASN A 226 -9.26 -16.26 18.91
N PRO A 227 -8.94 -15.19 18.17
CA PRO A 227 -8.02 -14.18 18.68
C PRO A 227 -8.53 -13.60 19.98
N THR A 228 -7.62 -13.31 20.88
CA THR A 228 -7.89 -12.79 22.21
C THR A 228 -8.92 -11.67 22.16
N GLU A 229 -9.96 -11.75 22.97
CA GLU A 229 -11.07 -10.81 23.01
C GLU A 229 -10.58 -9.38 23.20
N GLY A 230 -10.99 -8.50 22.32
CA GLY A 230 -10.70 -7.08 22.37
C GLY A 230 -10.85 -6.41 21.02
N TYR A 231 -11.40 -5.24 21.04
CA TYR A 231 -11.57 -4.39 19.86
C TYR A 231 -10.24 -4.27 19.12
N ASN A 232 -10.20 -4.78 17.88
CA ASN A 232 -9.05 -4.69 17.00
C ASN A 232 -7.85 -5.65 17.24
N ASN A 233 -8.03 -6.81 17.84
CA ASN A 233 -6.93 -7.74 18.09
C ASN A 233 -6.86 -8.93 17.12
N GLY A 234 -7.82 -9.08 16.21
CA GLY A 234 -7.89 -10.21 15.28
C GLY A 234 -6.91 -10.13 14.11
N CYS A 235 -5.61 -10.16 14.37
CA CYS A 235 -4.56 -10.20 13.38
C CYS A 235 -3.53 -11.27 13.73
N LEU A 236 -2.71 -11.69 12.77
CA LEU A 236 -1.65 -12.64 13.08
C LEU A 236 -0.59 -12.00 13.99
N PHE A 237 -0.05 -10.84 13.63
CA PHE A 237 0.96 -10.15 14.43
C PHE A 237 0.33 -8.95 15.14
N TYR A 238 0.21 -9.04 16.45
CA TYR A 238 -0.25 -7.95 17.30
C TYR A 238 0.94 -7.34 18.04
N ILE A 239 1.29 -6.08 17.65
CA ILE A 239 2.48 -5.37 18.15
C ILE A 239 2.01 -4.22 19.04
N TYR A 240 2.42 -4.20 20.30
CA TYR A 240 1.92 -3.24 21.27
C TYR A 240 2.90 -3.00 22.44
N ASN A 241 2.56 -2.08 23.34
CA ASN A 241 3.27 -1.83 24.62
C ASN A 241 4.58 -1.04 24.47
N ASN A 242 4.59 0.03 23.65
CA ASN A 242 5.74 0.90 23.46
C ASN A 242 7.04 0.18 23.06
N VAL A 243 6.89 -0.80 22.18
CA VAL A 243 8.02 -1.58 21.68
C VAL A 243 8.73 -0.88 20.53
N ASN A 244 10.00 -1.22 20.33
CA ASN A 244 10.79 -0.72 19.21
C ASN A 244 11.67 -1.81 18.59
N ASN A 245 12.16 -1.53 17.36
CA ASN A 245 13.04 -2.40 16.61
C ASN A 245 12.47 -3.81 16.43
N ILE A 246 11.34 -3.89 15.76
CA ILE A 246 10.63 -5.13 15.43
C ILE A 246 10.81 -5.43 13.94
N LYS A 247 11.22 -6.65 13.60
CA LYS A 247 11.35 -7.10 12.21
C LYS A 247 10.60 -8.41 12.01
N ILE A 248 9.77 -8.49 10.97
CA ILE A 248 9.00 -9.69 10.61
C ILE A 248 9.22 -9.96 9.12
N SER A 249 9.52 -11.20 8.75
CA SER A 249 9.73 -11.53 7.33
C SER A 249 9.45 -12.99 7.00
N GLY A 250 8.97 -13.22 5.76
CA GLY A 250 8.98 -14.52 5.09
C GLY A 250 7.79 -15.45 5.38
N PHE A 251 6.70 -14.90 5.89
CA PHE A 251 5.48 -15.66 6.20
C PHE A 251 4.50 -15.68 5.02
N ASN A 252 3.91 -16.84 4.78
CA ASN A 252 2.82 -17.03 3.83
C ASN A 252 1.56 -17.43 4.59
N VAL A 253 0.66 -16.48 4.78
CA VAL A 253 -0.47 -16.59 5.71
C VAL A 253 -1.77 -16.75 4.94
N THR A 254 -2.55 -17.76 5.29
CA THR A 254 -3.93 -17.95 4.81
C THR A 254 -4.87 -18.11 6.01
N ILE A 255 -5.71 -17.11 6.24
CA ILE A 255 -6.71 -17.16 7.30
C ILE A 255 -7.98 -17.77 6.72
N LYS A 256 -8.41 -18.91 7.26
CA LYS A 256 -9.68 -19.57 6.93
C LYS A 256 -10.55 -19.60 8.18
N VAL A 257 -11.67 -18.92 8.13
CA VAL A 257 -12.65 -18.92 9.19
C VAL A 257 -14.01 -19.21 8.56
N ASN A 258 -14.64 -20.33 8.93
CA ASN A 258 -15.94 -20.75 8.39
C ASN A 258 -17.12 -20.25 9.26
N LYS A 259 -16.85 -19.63 10.40
CA LYS A 259 -17.87 -19.08 11.29
C LYS A 259 -17.84 -17.54 11.27
N LYS A 260 -19.03 -16.96 11.42
CA LYS A 260 -19.15 -15.53 11.68
C LYS A 260 -18.58 -15.27 13.08
N LEU A 261 -17.50 -14.55 13.16
CA LEU A 261 -16.95 -14.08 14.41
C LEU A 261 -17.60 -12.73 14.72
N ASP A 262 -18.04 -12.54 15.95
CA ASP A 262 -18.84 -11.35 16.32
C ASP A 262 -18.04 -10.05 16.32
N ASP A 263 -16.71 -10.08 16.31
CA ASP A 263 -15.87 -8.88 16.13
C ASP A 263 -14.37 -9.18 15.89
N PRO A 264 -13.93 -9.94 14.90
CA PRO A 264 -12.51 -10.04 14.67
C PRO A 264 -12.05 -9.24 13.49
N LEU A 265 -11.01 -8.49 13.69
CA LEU A 265 -10.14 -8.02 12.65
C LEU A 265 -9.30 -9.18 12.13
N LEU A 266 -9.56 -9.65 10.93
CA LEU A 266 -8.70 -10.65 10.32
C LEU A 266 -7.68 -9.95 9.44
N GLY A 267 -6.53 -9.61 10.00
CA GLY A 267 -5.43 -8.98 9.32
C GLY A 267 -4.12 -9.72 9.50
N LEU A 268 -3.11 -9.24 8.80
CA LEU A 268 -1.74 -9.72 8.96
C LEU A 268 -1.07 -9.04 10.16
N MET A 269 -1.22 -7.73 10.30
CA MET A 269 -0.56 -6.95 11.33
C MET A 269 -1.45 -5.83 11.88
N ASN A 270 -1.54 -5.75 13.19
CA ASN A 270 -2.06 -4.59 13.91
C ASN A 270 -0.96 -4.02 14.81
N LEU A 271 -0.78 -2.70 14.77
CA LEU A 271 0.29 -2.03 15.46
C LEU A 271 -0.22 -0.89 16.33
N ARG A 272 0.13 -0.94 17.60
CA ARG A 272 -0.17 0.07 18.61
C ARG A 272 1.07 0.36 19.46
N ASP A 273 1.32 1.65 19.73
CA ASP A 273 2.42 2.03 20.62
C ASP A 273 3.74 1.34 20.24
N ALA A 274 4.23 1.58 19.00
CA ALA A 274 5.46 0.94 18.53
C ALA A 274 6.26 1.84 17.57
N GLU A 275 7.58 1.67 17.57
CA GLU A 275 8.53 2.41 16.74
C GLU A 275 9.50 1.45 16.05
N ASP A 276 9.99 1.84 14.84
CA ASP A 276 10.95 1.06 14.05
C ASP A 276 10.45 -0.37 13.76
N VAL A 277 9.27 -0.48 13.17
CA VAL A 277 8.65 -1.76 12.81
C VAL A 277 8.78 -2.03 11.32
N SER A 278 9.25 -3.22 10.96
CA SER A 278 9.43 -3.62 9.57
C SER A 278 8.77 -4.96 9.26
N LEU A 279 8.00 -5.00 8.19
CA LEU A 279 7.36 -6.19 7.63
C LEU A 279 7.85 -6.41 6.19
N TYR A 280 8.54 -7.51 5.94
CA TYR A 280 9.13 -7.81 4.63
C TYR A 280 8.70 -9.16 4.08
N ASN A 281 8.50 -9.23 2.75
CA ASN A 281 8.33 -10.52 2.03
C ASN A 281 7.27 -11.44 2.62
N CYS A 282 6.21 -10.88 3.16
CA CYS A 282 5.08 -11.64 3.66
C CYS A 282 3.98 -11.72 2.61
N SER A 283 3.26 -12.83 2.56
CA SER A 283 2.02 -12.93 1.84
C SER A 283 0.86 -13.19 2.79
N PHE A 284 -0.28 -12.59 2.47
CA PHE A 284 -1.51 -12.75 3.22
C PHE A 284 -2.67 -12.97 2.26
N TYR A 285 -3.45 -14.00 2.51
CA TYR A 285 -4.64 -14.32 1.74
C TYR A 285 -5.83 -14.55 2.66
N LEU A 286 -6.85 -13.72 2.51
CA LEU A 286 -8.14 -13.88 3.15
C LEU A 286 -9.16 -14.29 2.08
N PRO A 287 -9.70 -15.52 2.13
CA PRO A 287 -10.61 -16.03 1.11
C PRO A 287 -12.00 -15.40 1.20
N HIS A 288 -12.78 -15.54 0.12
CA HIS A 288 -14.12 -14.98 -0.01
C HIS A 288 -15.10 -15.47 1.05
N GLU A 289 -14.94 -16.70 1.50
CA GLU A 289 -15.83 -17.36 2.49
C GLU A 289 -15.66 -16.79 3.91
N ALA A 290 -14.61 -16.03 4.17
CA ALA A 290 -14.44 -15.36 5.44
C ALA A 290 -15.46 -14.22 5.56
N SER A 291 -16.59 -14.46 6.25
CA SER A 291 -17.57 -13.43 6.53
C SER A 291 -17.13 -12.59 7.73
N ILE A 292 -16.73 -11.35 7.47
CA ILE A 292 -16.15 -10.50 8.51
C ILE A 292 -16.95 -9.21 8.62
N TYR A 293 -17.29 -8.85 9.85
CA TYR A 293 -17.77 -7.52 10.22
C TYR A 293 -16.61 -6.77 10.88
N SER A 294 -15.78 -6.10 10.10
CA SER A 294 -14.68 -5.37 10.68
C SER A 294 -14.31 -4.16 9.85
N SER A 295 -13.91 -3.11 10.53
CA SER A 295 -13.46 -1.83 9.99
C SER A 295 -11.95 -1.76 9.79
N SER A 296 -11.21 -2.86 9.86
CA SER A 296 -9.76 -2.83 9.73
C SER A 296 -9.22 -3.57 8.53
N GLY A 297 -8.09 -3.11 8.07
CA GLY A 297 -7.40 -3.65 6.92
C GLY A 297 -6.50 -4.85 7.22
N ILE A 298 -5.91 -5.39 6.16
CA ILE A 298 -4.87 -6.43 6.25
C ILE A 298 -3.69 -5.94 7.09
N ILE A 299 -3.30 -4.68 6.91
CA ILE A 299 -2.32 -3.97 7.73
C ILE A 299 -3.04 -2.82 8.41
N ASP A 300 -2.95 -2.74 9.71
CA ASP A 300 -3.54 -1.69 10.51
C ASP A 300 -2.52 -1.03 11.45
N LEU A 301 -2.09 0.16 11.07
CA LEU A 301 -1.32 1.03 11.95
C LEU A 301 -2.31 1.85 12.76
N PHE A 302 -2.61 1.40 13.97
CA PHE A 302 -3.77 1.87 14.72
C PHE A 302 -3.54 3.18 15.47
N THR A 303 -2.44 3.31 16.23
CA THR A 303 -2.13 4.52 17.00
C THR A 303 -0.69 4.52 17.51
N ASN A 304 -0.13 5.71 17.76
CA ASN A 304 1.17 5.94 18.40
C ASN A 304 2.31 5.11 17.76
N TRP A 305 2.37 5.11 16.45
CA TRP A 305 3.42 4.42 15.70
C TRP A 305 4.38 5.41 15.06
N LYS A 306 5.65 4.98 14.89
CA LYS A 306 6.68 5.72 14.18
C LYS A 306 7.58 4.77 13.37
N ASN A 307 8.08 5.26 12.22
CA ASN A 307 9.06 4.57 11.38
C ASN A 307 8.63 3.14 11.03
N VAL A 308 7.50 2.99 10.33
CA VAL A 308 6.96 1.69 9.91
C VAL A 308 7.29 1.43 8.45
N ILE A 309 7.81 0.25 8.14
CA ILE A 309 8.11 -0.18 6.77
C ILE A 309 7.35 -1.46 6.44
N VAL A 310 6.56 -1.43 5.36
CA VAL A 310 5.93 -2.62 4.76
C VAL A 310 6.42 -2.74 3.33
N LYS A 311 7.19 -3.79 3.03
CA LYS A 311 7.88 -3.88 1.75
C LYS A 311 7.87 -5.29 1.15
N ASN A 312 7.70 -5.35 -0.18
CA ASN A 312 7.69 -6.59 -0.96
C ASN A 312 6.64 -7.61 -0.47
N CYS A 313 5.51 -7.14 0.04
CA CYS A 313 4.43 -7.99 0.53
C CYS A 313 3.37 -8.23 -0.55
N HIS A 314 2.71 -9.39 -0.48
CA HIS A 314 1.61 -9.76 -1.35
C HIS A 314 0.35 -9.95 -0.50
N LEU A 315 -0.56 -8.98 -0.55
CA LEU A 315 -1.67 -8.83 0.38
C LEU A 315 -2.99 -8.93 -0.37
N GLU A 316 -3.79 -9.96 -0.10
CA GLU A 316 -5.06 -10.18 -0.76
C GLU A 316 -6.20 -10.38 0.25
N ASN A 317 -7.22 -9.53 0.14
CA ASN A 317 -8.48 -9.66 0.86
C ASN A 317 -9.62 -9.88 -0.12
N HIS A 318 -10.07 -11.11 -0.24
CA HIS A 318 -11.22 -11.52 -1.05
C HIS A 318 -12.50 -11.65 -0.22
N ALA A 319 -12.46 -11.38 1.07
CA ALA A 319 -13.64 -11.51 1.93
C ALA A 319 -14.67 -10.43 1.58
N SER A 320 -15.93 -10.85 1.58
CA SER A 320 -17.06 -9.94 1.45
C SER A 320 -17.27 -9.22 2.78
N THR A 321 -16.65 -8.07 2.93
CA THR A 321 -16.78 -7.27 4.14
C THR A 321 -17.50 -5.96 3.85
N ALA A 322 -18.35 -5.54 4.79
CA ALA A 322 -19.03 -4.25 4.70
C ALA A 322 -18.12 -3.07 5.03
N ALA A 323 -16.97 -3.31 5.66
CA ALA A 323 -16.05 -2.30 6.14
C ALA A 323 -14.63 -2.51 5.59
N GLY A 324 -13.72 -1.56 5.79
CA GLY A 324 -12.40 -1.46 5.19
C GLY A 324 -11.60 -2.75 5.11
N GLY A 325 -10.78 -2.91 4.10
CA GLY A 325 -10.20 -4.22 3.83
C GLY A 325 -8.74 -4.24 3.40
N GLY A 326 -8.11 -3.10 3.23
CA GLY A 326 -6.73 -3.01 2.74
C GLY A 326 -5.73 -2.55 3.79
N ILE A 327 -5.25 -1.32 3.65
CA ILE A 327 -4.27 -0.73 4.55
C ILE A 327 -4.91 0.43 5.32
N GLY A 328 -4.93 0.34 6.65
CA GLY A 328 -5.28 1.41 7.56
C GLY A 328 -4.03 2.06 8.14
N VAL A 329 -3.86 3.37 7.93
CA VAL A 329 -2.82 4.19 8.54
C VAL A 329 -3.54 5.19 9.43
N ARG A 330 -3.69 4.85 10.70
CA ARG A 330 -4.60 5.53 11.62
C ARG A 330 -3.89 6.05 12.85
N ASP A 331 -4.45 7.08 13.46
CA ASP A 331 -4.12 7.53 14.81
C ASP A 331 -5.41 7.71 15.60
N ILE A 332 -6.01 6.61 16.00
CA ILE A 332 -7.33 6.59 16.64
C ILE A 332 -7.31 7.33 17.98
N TYR A 333 -6.24 7.20 18.75
CA TYR A 333 -6.10 7.83 20.06
C TYR A 333 -5.40 9.19 20.04
N LYS A 334 -5.18 9.77 18.85
CA LYS A 334 -4.60 11.11 18.67
C LYS A 334 -3.27 11.31 19.44
N LYS A 335 -2.39 10.31 19.36
CA LYS A 335 -1.07 10.33 20.02
C LYS A 335 0.02 10.96 19.15
N GLY A 336 -0.23 11.11 17.85
CA GLY A 336 0.74 11.56 16.87
C GLY A 336 1.56 10.40 16.28
N CYS A 337 1.47 10.25 14.95
CA CYS A 337 2.07 9.16 14.20
C CYS A 337 2.89 9.70 13.02
N SER A 338 3.99 9.04 12.68
CA SER A 338 4.81 9.51 11.55
C SER A 338 5.73 8.45 10.95
N GLY A 339 6.06 8.63 9.67
CA GLY A 339 7.09 7.85 9.01
C GLY A 339 6.63 6.44 8.63
N ALA A 340 5.55 6.30 7.86
CA ALA A 340 5.17 5.00 7.31
C ALA A 340 5.54 4.89 5.83
N THR A 341 6.16 3.77 5.43
CA THR A 341 6.53 3.47 4.04
C THR A 341 5.95 2.14 3.60
N PHE A 342 5.17 2.18 2.53
CA PHE A 342 4.65 1.01 1.83
C PHE A 342 5.30 0.94 0.45
N GLU A 343 6.23 0.02 0.24
CA GLU A 343 7.02 -0.04 -0.99
C GLU A 343 7.00 -1.41 -1.66
N ASN A 344 6.80 -1.43 -2.98
CA ASN A 344 6.83 -2.65 -3.82
C ASN A 344 5.82 -3.73 -3.37
N ASN A 345 4.68 -3.34 -2.82
CA ASN A 345 3.66 -4.28 -2.40
C ASN A 345 2.63 -4.52 -3.49
N TYR A 346 2.04 -5.70 -3.48
CA TYR A 346 0.79 -6.02 -4.17
C TYR A 346 -0.34 -6.00 -3.15
N LEU A 347 -1.39 -5.22 -3.39
CA LEU A 347 -2.58 -5.11 -2.56
C LEU A 347 -3.81 -5.37 -3.42
N TYR A 348 -4.62 -6.35 -3.04
CA TYR A 348 -5.92 -6.63 -3.64
C TYR A 348 -7.01 -6.63 -2.57
N CYS A 349 -8.10 -5.90 -2.82
CA CYS A 349 -9.27 -5.86 -1.94
C CYS A 349 -10.56 -5.81 -2.75
N ASN A 350 -11.56 -6.59 -2.35
CA ASN A 350 -12.93 -6.48 -2.87
C ASN A 350 -13.95 -6.02 -1.81
N CYS A 351 -13.48 -5.48 -0.68
CA CYS A 351 -14.31 -4.92 0.37
C CYS A 351 -15.13 -3.70 -0.12
N LYS A 352 -16.22 -3.40 0.59
CA LYS A 352 -17.10 -2.27 0.28
C LYS A 352 -16.49 -0.90 0.64
N ASP A 353 -15.69 -0.87 1.68
CA ASP A 353 -15.06 0.34 2.20
C ASP A 353 -13.69 0.62 1.54
N GLU A 354 -12.91 1.54 2.06
CA GLU A 354 -11.67 1.99 1.48
C GLU A 354 -10.62 0.87 1.34
N VAL A 355 -9.89 0.89 0.24
CA VAL A 355 -8.72 0.02 0.04
C VAL A 355 -7.51 0.53 0.83
N ILE A 356 -7.38 1.84 0.90
CA ILE A 356 -6.38 2.51 1.74
C ILE A 356 -7.06 3.67 2.47
N ALA A 357 -6.87 3.75 3.79
CA ALA A 357 -7.36 4.82 4.62
C ALA A 357 -6.23 5.43 5.46
N VAL A 358 -5.96 6.73 5.29
CA VAL A 358 -4.99 7.48 6.07
C VAL A 358 -5.73 8.58 6.82
N PHE A 359 -5.98 8.39 8.11
CA PHE A 359 -6.74 9.38 8.88
C PHE A 359 -6.37 9.41 10.36
N SER A 360 -6.48 10.57 10.98
CA SER A 360 -6.31 10.76 12.42
C SER A 360 -7.65 11.13 13.08
N GLY A 361 -7.89 10.56 14.23
CA GLY A 361 -9.13 10.70 14.99
C GLY A 361 -10.07 9.52 14.78
N GLY A 362 -10.79 9.16 15.81
CA GLY A 362 -11.82 8.12 15.83
C GLY A 362 -13.22 8.71 15.76
N ASP A 363 -14.19 7.85 15.58
CA ASP A 363 -15.59 8.21 15.79
C ASP A 363 -15.75 8.69 17.26
N THR A 364 -16.11 9.95 17.43
CA THR A 364 -16.31 10.53 18.77
C THR A 364 -17.44 9.84 19.56
N SER A 365 -18.31 9.09 18.87
CA SER A 365 -19.33 8.27 19.51
C SER A 365 -18.75 7.00 20.16
N LEU A 366 -17.67 6.46 19.60
CA LEU A 366 -16.96 5.30 20.15
C LEU A 366 -15.87 5.69 21.15
N TYR A 367 -15.29 6.89 21.01
CA TYR A 367 -14.17 7.37 21.83
C TYR A 367 -14.40 8.80 22.33
N PRO A 368 -15.44 9.04 23.17
CA PRO A 368 -15.89 10.38 23.56
C PRO A 368 -14.88 11.18 24.40
N ASN A 369 -13.87 10.56 24.97
CA ASN A 369 -12.95 11.20 25.92
C ASN A 369 -11.60 11.62 25.31
N GLU A 370 -11.43 11.50 24.00
CA GLU A 370 -10.13 11.73 23.37
C GLU A 370 -10.04 13.09 22.69
N THR A 371 -9.62 14.08 23.47
CA THR A 371 -9.50 15.49 23.05
C THR A 371 -8.11 15.87 22.55
N GLY A 372 -7.20 14.91 22.35
CA GLY A 372 -5.83 15.19 21.94
C GLY A 372 -5.71 15.70 20.50
N GLY A 373 -4.69 16.51 20.23
CA GLY A 373 -4.34 17.01 18.90
C GLY A 373 -3.44 16.04 18.14
N GLY A 374 -3.89 14.79 17.89
CA GLY A 374 -3.12 13.83 17.12
C GLY A 374 -2.86 14.28 15.69
N TYR A 375 -1.85 13.75 15.07
CA TYR A 375 -1.51 14.00 13.65
C TYR A 375 -0.94 12.76 13.00
N ILE A 376 -1.08 12.67 11.69
CA ILE A 376 -0.34 11.70 10.87
C ILE A 376 0.50 12.45 9.85
N LYS A 377 1.77 12.14 9.75
CA LYS A 377 2.64 12.73 8.74
C LYS A 377 3.68 11.77 8.17
N ASP A 378 4.23 12.18 7.02
CA ASP A 378 5.32 11.45 6.36
C ASP A 378 4.94 10.01 6.00
N VAL A 379 3.83 9.84 5.25
CA VAL A 379 3.38 8.52 4.77
C VAL A 379 3.66 8.39 3.28
N LEU A 380 4.36 7.32 2.90
CA LEU A 380 4.79 7.06 1.53
C LEU A 380 4.24 5.74 1.00
N PHE A 381 3.47 5.80 -0.08
CA PHE A 381 3.09 4.65 -0.92
C PHE A 381 3.87 4.71 -2.22
N LYS A 382 4.80 3.78 -2.45
CA LYS A 382 5.71 3.83 -3.60
C LYS A 382 5.83 2.49 -4.31
N ASN A 383 5.76 2.53 -5.65
CA ASN A 383 5.93 1.35 -6.51
C ASN A 383 4.97 0.19 -6.19
N ASN A 384 3.79 0.46 -5.62
CA ASN A 384 2.83 -0.58 -5.28
C ASN A 384 1.90 -0.88 -6.45
N ILE A 385 1.34 -2.10 -6.46
CA ILE A 385 0.19 -2.48 -7.26
C ILE A 385 -0.99 -2.53 -6.32
N ILE A 386 -1.98 -1.66 -6.53
CA ILE A 386 -3.15 -1.50 -5.67
C ILE A 386 -4.39 -1.80 -6.50
N ILE A 387 -5.13 -2.82 -6.15
CA ILE A 387 -6.34 -3.25 -6.84
C ILE A 387 -7.51 -3.23 -5.87
N GLY A 388 -8.47 -2.35 -6.13
CA GLY A 388 -9.76 -2.32 -5.49
C GLY A 388 -10.81 -2.87 -6.44
N ASP A 389 -11.11 -4.15 -6.34
CA ASP A 389 -12.07 -4.81 -7.22
C ASP A 389 -13.51 -4.52 -6.78
N LYS A 390 -14.48 -4.90 -7.62
CA LYS A 390 -15.90 -4.71 -7.35
C LYS A 390 -16.30 -5.48 -6.10
N PRO A 391 -16.90 -4.83 -5.08
CA PRO A 391 -17.49 -5.54 -3.94
C PRO A 391 -18.63 -6.46 -4.38
N ASP A 392 -18.98 -7.42 -3.54
CA ASP A 392 -20.12 -8.29 -3.79
C ASP A 392 -21.40 -7.48 -3.98
N GLU A 393 -22.28 -7.95 -4.87
CA GLU A 393 -23.52 -7.25 -5.23
C GLU A 393 -24.43 -6.97 -4.02
N ASN A 394 -24.39 -7.85 -3.02
CA ASN A 394 -25.19 -7.72 -1.78
C ASN A 394 -24.70 -6.58 -0.86
N LEU A 395 -23.46 -6.14 -1.01
CA LEU A 395 -22.88 -5.05 -0.22
C LEU A 395 -23.10 -3.67 -0.85
N GLY A 396 -23.48 -3.65 -2.12
CA GLY A 396 -23.51 -2.43 -2.91
C GLY A 396 -22.11 -1.94 -3.33
N PRO A 397 -22.02 -0.83 -4.03
CA PRO A 397 -20.76 -0.34 -4.60
C PRO A 397 -19.86 0.25 -3.53
N ARG A 398 -18.53 0.19 -3.77
CA ARG A 398 -17.55 0.95 -3.00
C ARG A 398 -17.74 2.44 -3.27
N VAL A 399 -17.92 3.21 -2.18
CA VAL A 399 -18.11 4.65 -2.30
C VAL A 399 -16.78 5.37 -2.52
N VAL A 400 -15.73 4.97 -1.81
CA VAL A 400 -14.40 5.59 -1.84
C VAL A 400 -13.31 4.54 -1.98
N GLY A 401 -12.34 4.77 -2.86
CA GLY A 401 -11.19 3.89 -3.03
C GLY A 401 -10.06 4.19 -2.05
N LEU A 402 -9.69 5.45 -1.94
CA LEU A 402 -8.64 5.93 -1.05
C LEU A 402 -9.17 7.08 -0.20
N THR A 403 -8.91 7.06 1.09
CA THR A 403 -9.23 8.16 2.01
C THR A 403 -7.97 8.76 2.59
N VAL A 404 -7.85 10.09 2.56
CA VAL A 404 -6.77 10.84 3.22
C VAL A 404 -7.37 11.96 4.06
N GLY A 405 -7.11 11.92 5.36
CA GLY A 405 -7.72 12.82 6.33
C GLY A 405 -9.10 12.35 6.78
N TYR A 406 -9.46 12.68 7.98
CA TYR A 406 -10.80 12.48 8.55
C TYR A 406 -11.05 13.47 9.69
N GLN A 407 -12.20 14.17 9.62
CA GLN A 407 -12.60 15.12 10.65
C GLN A 407 -11.56 16.23 10.98
N LEU A 408 -11.18 16.41 12.24
CA LEU A 408 -10.49 17.61 12.75
C LEU A 408 -8.98 17.46 12.93
N SER A 409 -8.43 16.27 12.75
CA SER A 409 -7.01 16.02 13.01
C SER A 409 -6.16 16.13 11.75
N PRO A 410 -5.02 16.83 11.78
CA PRO A 410 -4.23 17.08 10.60
C PRO A 410 -3.54 15.81 10.06
N VAL A 411 -3.55 15.71 8.74
CA VAL A 411 -2.79 14.73 7.97
C VAL A 411 -1.87 15.50 7.03
N GLU A 412 -0.57 15.27 7.08
CA GLU A 412 0.43 16.07 6.36
C GLU A 412 1.49 15.23 5.69
N ASN A 413 1.95 15.64 4.49
CA ASN A 413 2.99 15.00 3.71
C ASN A 413 2.68 13.52 3.40
N ILE A 414 1.55 13.30 2.72
CA ILE A 414 1.12 11.96 2.26
C ILE A 414 1.46 11.83 0.78
N THR A 415 2.27 10.85 0.43
CA THR A 415 2.76 10.70 -0.95
C THR A 415 2.38 9.35 -1.54
N PHE A 416 1.74 9.39 -2.71
CA PHE A 416 1.52 8.24 -3.59
C PHE A 416 2.38 8.44 -4.84
N THR A 417 3.38 7.59 -5.06
CA THR A 417 4.28 7.77 -6.20
C THR A 417 4.63 6.47 -6.92
N ASN A 418 4.64 6.52 -8.26
CA ASN A 418 4.95 5.37 -9.12
C ASN A 418 4.08 4.13 -8.87
N ASN A 419 2.87 4.28 -8.35
CA ASN A 419 1.97 3.15 -8.12
C ASN A 419 1.17 2.84 -9.39
N TYR A 420 0.85 1.55 -9.57
CA TYR A 420 -0.23 1.12 -10.43
C TYR A 420 -1.49 0.94 -9.59
N ILE A 421 -2.55 1.68 -9.88
CA ILE A 421 -3.80 1.67 -9.12
C ILE A 421 -4.93 1.31 -10.09
N ASN A 422 -5.63 0.21 -9.81
CA ASN A 422 -6.84 -0.18 -10.53
C ASN A 422 -7.99 -0.21 -9.53
N MET A 423 -8.93 0.74 -9.65
CA MET A 423 -9.90 1.00 -8.61
C MET A 423 -11.33 0.96 -9.16
N TYR A 424 -12.15 0.15 -8.52
CA TYR A 424 -13.60 0.18 -8.65
C TYR A 424 -14.19 0.95 -7.47
N ALA A 425 -14.62 2.20 -7.71
CA ALA A 425 -15.21 3.05 -6.67
C ALA A 425 -16.01 4.21 -7.30
N ALA A 426 -16.97 4.75 -6.56
CA ALA A 426 -17.68 5.98 -6.96
C ALA A 426 -16.78 7.22 -6.82
N ASN A 427 -15.95 7.27 -5.78
CA ASN A 427 -14.94 8.32 -5.61
C ASN A 427 -13.56 7.68 -5.52
N TYR A 428 -12.59 8.23 -6.26
CA TYR A 428 -11.22 7.71 -6.27
C TYR A 428 -10.48 8.06 -4.97
N LEU A 429 -10.45 9.34 -4.65
CA LEU A 429 -9.81 9.86 -3.45
C LEU A 429 -10.79 10.77 -2.72
N LEU A 430 -11.01 10.50 -1.45
CA LEU A 430 -11.74 11.35 -0.55
C LEU A 430 -10.78 12.03 0.42
N LEU A 431 -10.82 13.35 0.45
CA LEU A 431 -10.07 14.17 1.39
C LEU A 431 -11.02 14.74 2.43
N TYR A 432 -10.70 14.53 3.68
CA TYR A 432 -11.48 15.06 4.79
C TYR A 432 -10.63 16.03 5.62
N GLY A 433 -11.22 17.20 5.94
CA GLY A 433 -10.63 18.10 6.91
C GLY A 433 -9.23 18.60 6.54
N LYS A 434 -8.32 18.55 7.49
CA LYS A 434 -6.98 19.17 7.43
C LYS A 434 -5.94 18.31 6.69
N ALA A 435 -6.18 17.90 5.47
CA ALA A 435 -5.18 17.18 4.69
C ALA A 435 -4.24 18.15 3.97
N LYS A 436 -2.98 18.20 4.36
CA LYS A 436 -1.97 19.12 3.83
C LYS A 436 -0.84 18.37 3.14
N ASP A 437 -0.35 18.93 2.02
CA ASP A 437 0.76 18.38 1.24
C ASP A 437 0.54 16.92 0.84
N VAL A 438 -0.61 16.68 0.16
CA VAL A 438 -0.95 15.37 -0.40
C VAL A 438 -0.45 15.29 -1.83
N PHE A 439 0.48 14.40 -2.10
CA PHE A 439 1.16 14.26 -3.39
C PHE A 439 0.75 12.99 -4.13
N PHE A 440 0.27 13.16 -5.35
CA PHE A 440 0.04 12.10 -6.32
C PHE A 440 0.99 12.28 -7.50
N LYS A 441 2.07 11.48 -7.59
CA LYS A 441 3.12 11.69 -8.58
C LYS A 441 3.42 10.42 -9.37
N LYS A 442 3.39 10.52 -10.71
CA LYS A 442 3.80 9.43 -11.61
C LYS A 442 3.02 8.11 -11.40
N ASN A 443 1.78 8.18 -10.95
CA ASN A 443 0.94 7.01 -10.82
C ASN A 443 0.27 6.67 -12.14
N ASN A 444 0.06 5.37 -12.37
CA ASN A 444 -0.78 4.85 -13.44
C ASN A 444 -2.09 4.38 -12.83
N VAL A 445 -3.16 5.10 -13.10
CA VAL A 445 -4.45 4.92 -12.44
C VAL A 445 -5.48 4.47 -13.45
N LYS A 446 -6.12 3.34 -13.19
CA LYS A 446 -7.30 2.87 -13.90
C LYS A 446 -8.50 2.99 -12.98
N ILE A 447 -9.53 3.63 -13.48
CA ILE A 447 -10.75 3.88 -12.73
C ILE A 447 -11.90 3.17 -13.45
N ASN A 448 -12.55 2.27 -12.73
CA ASN A 448 -13.71 1.55 -13.19
C ASN A 448 -14.89 1.86 -12.25
N SER A 449 -15.98 2.39 -12.78
CA SER A 449 -17.19 2.64 -12.02
C SER A 449 -18.41 2.22 -12.84
N THR A 450 -19.17 1.28 -12.32
CA THR A 450 -20.48 0.90 -12.89
C THR A 450 -21.66 1.63 -12.24
N TYR A 451 -21.38 2.65 -11.44
CA TYR A 451 -22.40 3.42 -10.74
C TYR A 451 -23.13 4.33 -11.71
N GLN A 452 -24.34 3.96 -12.11
CA GLN A 452 -25.10 4.67 -13.13
C GLN A 452 -25.73 5.98 -12.64
N GLU A 453 -25.82 6.22 -11.34
CA GLU A 453 -26.63 7.31 -10.78
C GLU A 453 -25.86 8.46 -10.16
N ASN A 454 -24.57 8.33 -9.91
CA ASN A 454 -23.77 9.37 -9.26
C ASN A 454 -22.57 9.81 -10.08
N LEU A 455 -22.27 11.09 -9.97
CA LEU A 455 -21.05 11.70 -10.49
C LEU A 455 -19.83 11.00 -9.87
N PHE A 456 -19.07 10.28 -10.67
CA PHE A 456 -17.77 9.80 -10.24
C PHE A 456 -16.85 11.01 -10.02
N THR A 457 -16.31 11.12 -8.81
CA THR A 457 -15.39 12.18 -8.47
C THR A 457 -13.98 11.63 -8.34
N MET A 458 -13.02 12.15 -9.10
CA MET A 458 -11.64 11.70 -8.99
C MET A 458 -11.01 12.14 -7.68
N PHE A 459 -11.24 13.38 -7.29
CA PHE A 459 -10.81 13.93 -6.01
C PHE A 459 -11.97 14.67 -5.36
N THR A 460 -12.36 14.24 -4.17
CA THR A 460 -13.45 14.85 -3.41
C THR A 460 -12.91 15.41 -2.11
N HIS A 461 -13.31 16.63 -1.77
CA HIS A 461 -13.10 17.19 -0.44
C HIS A 461 -14.45 17.34 0.27
N ASN A 462 -14.53 16.88 1.51
CA ASN A 462 -15.68 17.11 2.36
C ASN A 462 -15.34 18.21 3.38
N SER A 463 -16.03 19.33 3.26
CA SER A 463 -15.77 20.52 4.09
C SER A 463 -16.39 20.38 5.48
N TYR A 464 -15.71 19.71 6.39
CA TYR A 464 -16.06 19.81 7.81
C TYR A 464 -15.27 20.92 8.56
N ALA A 465 -14.39 21.63 7.89
CA ALA A 465 -13.65 22.74 8.51
C ALA A 465 -13.21 23.77 7.46
N ASP A 466 -13.23 25.04 7.86
CA ASP A 466 -12.71 26.20 7.14
C ASP A 466 -11.17 26.19 6.99
N GLU A 467 -10.54 25.02 6.93
CA GLU A 467 -9.08 24.93 6.95
C GLU A 467 -8.48 24.50 5.63
N ALA A 468 -7.38 25.15 5.29
CA ALA A 468 -6.61 24.93 4.09
C ALA A 468 -6.15 23.49 3.90
N PHE A 469 -6.36 22.93 2.72
CA PHE A 469 -5.69 21.71 2.29
C PHE A 469 -4.87 21.97 1.02
N SER A 470 -3.88 21.12 0.77
CA SER A 470 -3.07 21.19 -0.44
C SER A 470 -2.94 19.82 -1.09
N ILE A 471 -3.22 19.76 -2.40
CA ILE A 471 -3.09 18.57 -3.23
C ILE A 471 -2.22 18.87 -4.43
N PHE A 472 -1.31 17.97 -4.76
CA PHE A 472 -0.44 18.04 -5.91
C PHE A 472 -0.52 16.76 -6.73
N ALA A 473 -1.26 16.79 -7.84
CA ALA A 473 -1.36 15.69 -8.78
C ALA A 473 -0.47 15.97 -9.99
N GLU A 474 0.67 15.28 -10.10
CA GLU A 474 1.69 15.57 -11.10
C GLU A 474 2.16 14.33 -11.87
N ASN A 475 2.26 14.46 -13.20
CA ASN A 475 2.81 13.42 -14.08
C ASN A 475 2.09 12.06 -13.98
N ASN A 476 0.80 12.04 -13.65
CA ASN A 476 0.02 10.81 -13.58
C ASN A 476 -0.60 10.48 -14.92
N SER A 477 -0.91 9.19 -15.12
CA SER A 477 -1.74 8.71 -16.21
C SER A 477 -3.03 8.14 -15.65
N PHE A 478 -4.17 8.69 -16.07
CA PHE A 478 -5.50 8.23 -15.68
C PHE A 478 -6.21 7.61 -16.88
N GLU A 479 -6.69 6.39 -16.73
CA GLU A 479 -7.50 5.67 -17.69
C GLU A 479 -8.91 5.42 -17.12
N LEU A 480 -9.91 6.05 -17.72
CA LEU A 480 -11.31 5.86 -17.35
C LEU A 480 -11.88 4.69 -18.15
N ILE A 481 -12.10 3.54 -17.50
CA ILE A 481 -12.57 2.31 -18.14
C ILE A 481 -14.08 2.19 -17.94
N GLU A 482 -14.79 1.93 -19.04
CA GLU A 482 -16.22 1.57 -19.13
C GLU A 482 -17.30 2.47 -18.51
N ASN A 483 -18.42 2.46 -19.21
CA ASN A 483 -19.81 2.86 -18.93
C ASN A 483 -20.05 3.97 -17.91
N SER A 484 -20.36 5.15 -18.41
CA SER A 484 -21.00 6.25 -17.67
C SER A 484 -20.20 6.90 -16.53
N THR A 485 -18.90 6.88 -16.61
CA THR A 485 -18.09 7.55 -15.60
C THR A 485 -18.07 9.04 -15.86
N ILE A 486 -18.83 9.77 -15.08
CA ILE A 486 -18.79 11.21 -15.07
C ILE A 486 -17.64 11.63 -14.17
N PHE A 487 -16.59 12.15 -14.76
CA PHE A 487 -15.47 12.68 -14.03
C PHE A 487 -15.82 14.08 -13.53
N THR A 488 -15.90 14.24 -12.22
CA THR A 488 -16.07 15.54 -11.61
C THR A 488 -14.96 15.74 -10.59
N ILE A 489 -14.21 16.80 -10.72
CA ILE A 489 -13.33 17.26 -9.68
C ILE A 489 -14.17 18.23 -8.86
N ALA A 490 -14.57 17.80 -7.66
CA ALA A 490 -15.49 18.57 -6.85
C ALA A 490 -14.76 19.29 -5.72
N GLN A 491 -15.19 20.53 -5.50
CA GLN A 491 -14.89 21.42 -4.36
C GLN A 491 -13.49 21.25 -3.76
N ALA A 492 -12.55 21.94 -4.32
CA ALA A 492 -11.21 22.04 -3.81
C ALA A 492 -11.10 23.19 -2.80
N GLY A 493 -10.28 22.98 -1.82
CA GLY A 493 -9.82 24.03 -0.91
C GLY A 493 -8.76 24.93 -1.57
N GLU A 494 -7.92 25.54 -0.76
CA GLU A 494 -7.10 26.68 -1.17
C GLU A 494 -6.02 26.35 -2.20
N GLU A 495 -5.51 25.11 -2.25
CA GLU A 495 -4.45 24.76 -3.18
C GLU A 495 -4.61 23.36 -3.77
N PHE A 496 -5.09 23.28 -5.01
CA PHE A 496 -5.08 22.06 -5.79
C PHE A 496 -4.34 22.28 -7.11
N SER A 497 -3.20 21.60 -7.28
CA SER A 497 -2.41 21.63 -8.50
C SER A 497 -2.53 20.33 -9.27
N PHE A 498 -2.92 20.43 -10.56
CA PHE A 498 -3.05 19.29 -11.48
C PHE A 498 -2.18 19.56 -12.73
N ILE A 499 -0.96 18.99 -12.75
CA ILE A 499 0.09 19.41 -13.68
C ILE A 499 0.70 18.21 -14.42
N ASN A 500 0.89 18.34 -15.73
CA ASN A 500 1.53 17.34 -16.59
C ASN A 500 0.85 15.97 -16.55
N ASN A 501 -0.46 15.90 -16.31
CA ASN A 501 -1.18 14.62 -16.27
C ASN A 501 -1.74 14.26 -17.65
N TYR A 502 -1.88 12.96 -17.87
CA TYR A 502 -2.56 12.41 -19.04
C TYR A 502 -3.86 11.73 -18.62
N ILE A 503 -4.97 12.10 -19.23
CA ILE A 503 -6.29 11.49 -18.99
C ILE A 503 -6.80 10.94 -20.31
N LYS A 504 -7.20 9.68 -20.34
CA LYS A 504 -7.93 9.09 -21.45
C LYS A 504 -9.15 8.32 -20.97
N GLY A 505 -10.21 8.26 -21.81
CA GLY A 505 -11.41 7.52 -21.45
C GLY A 505 -12.63 7.90 -22.24
N LYS A 506 -13.81 7.56 -21.72
CA LYS A 506 -15.07 7.78 -22.43
C LYS A 506 -15.66 9.17 -22.15
N GLN A 507 -15.81 9.54 -20.88
CA GLN A 507 -16.57 10.73 -20.55
C GLN A 507 -16.03 11.49 -19.36
N ILE A 508 -15.97 12.82 -19.48
CA ILE A 508 -15.73 13.75 -18.39
C ILE A 508 -16.91 14.72 -18.31
N CYS A 509 -17.53 14.84 -17.13
CA CYS A 509 -18.62 15.81 -16.94
C CYS A 509 -18.07 17.23 -16.79
N ARG A 510 -17.11 17.42 -15.89
CA ARG A 510 -16.52 18.72 -15.59
C ARG A 510 -15.01 18.63 -15.54
N VAL A 511 -14.32 19.45 -16.32
CA VAL A 511 -12.88 19.67 -16.26
C VAL A 511 -12.62 20.96 -15.50
N PHE A 512 -11.53 21.07 -14.77
CA PHE A 512 -11.06 22.23 -13.97
C PHE A 512 -11.87 22.58 -12.71
N ASP A 513 -13.05 22.04 -12.51
CA ASP A 513 -13.91 22.46 -11.39
C ASP A 513 -13.13 22.44 -10.06
N SER A 514 -12.99 23.62 -9.48
CA SER A 514 -12.28 23.85 -8.21
C SER A 514 -10.80 23.46 -8.16
N ILE A 515 -10.09 23.42 -9.27
CA ILE A 515 -8.65 23.24 -9.34
C ILE A 515 -7.95 24.60 -9.42
N SER A 516 -7.09 24.92 -8.45
CA SER A 516 -6.38 26.21 -8.45
C SER A 516 -5.39 26.35 -9.60
N THR A 517 -4.67 25.28 -9.94
CA THR A 517 -3.70 25.25 -11.05
C THR A 517 -3.91 24.01 -11.92
N PHE A 518 -4.25 24.23 -13.21
CA PHE A 518 -4.41 23.19 -14.20
C PHE A 518 -3.53 23.46 -15.41
N LYS A 519 -2.39 22.72 -15.53
CA LYS A 519 -1.33 23.09 -16.45
C LYS A 519 -0.69 21.92 -17.16
N ASN A 520 -0.38 22.08 -18.45
CA ASN A 520 0.32 21.11 -19.30
C ASN A 520 -0.33 19.71 -19.31
N ASN A 521 -1.63 19.61 -19.13
CA ASN A 521 -2.34 18.34 -19.12
C ASN A 521 -2.74 17.94 -20.54
N ARG A 522 -2.80 16.63 -20.78
CA ARG A 522 -3.34 16.06 -22.00
C ARG A 522 -4.59 15.24 -21.66
N ILE A 523 -5.70 15.58 -22.30
CA ILE A 523 -7.00 14.92 -22.13
C ILE A 523 -7.45 14.39 -23.49
N GLU A 524 -7.74 13.09 -23.56
CA GLU A 524 -8.26 12.40 -24.74
C GLU A 524 -9.46 11.55 -24.34
N VAL A 525 -10.68 12.03 -24.62
CA VAL A 525 -11.91 11.35 -24.21
C VAL A 525 -12.95 11.39 -25.33
N ASP A 526 -13.97 10.53 -25.25
CA ASP A 526 -15.04 10.58 -26.24
C ASP A 526 -15.95 11.79 -26.00
N THR A 527 -16.29 12.08 -24.75
CA THR A 527 -17.26 13.16 -24.43
C THR A 527 -16.79 14.03 -23.27
N ILE A 528 -16.93 15.34 -23.42
CA ILE A 528 -16.82 16.33 -22.34
C ILE A 528 -18.13 17.08 -22.25
N SER A 529 -18.80 17.10 -21.07
CA SER A 529 -19.96 17.96 -20.90
C SER A 529 -19.53 19.42 -20.84
N LYS A 530 -18.54 19.76 -19.99
CA LYS A 530 -18.07 21.14 -19.88
C LYS A 530 -16.72 21.26 -19.17
N CYS A 531 -15.97 22.30 -19.52
CA CYS A 531 -14.83 22.76 -18.74
C CYS A 531 -15.29 23.87 -17.79
N VAL A 532 -15.30 23.62 -16.49
CA VAL A 532 -15.90 24.53 -15.50
C VAL A 532 -14.84 25.39 -14.83
N TYR A 533 -15.00 26.70 -14.93
CA TYR A 533 -14.21 27.69 -14.25
C TYR A 533 -14.90 28.10 -12.93
N HIS A 534 -14.50 27.43 -11.87
CA HIS A 534 -14.97 27.71 -10.52
C HIS A 534 -13.77 27.64 -9.56
N ASN A 535 -13.41 28.75 -8.93
CA ASN A 535 -12.25 28.88 -8.05
C ASN A 535 -10.89 28.52 -8.68
N VAL A 536 -10.77 28.61 -10.00
CA VAL A 536 -9.53 28.31 -10.74
C VAL A 536 -8.66 29.58 -10.81
N LYS A 537 -7.38 29.46 -10.50
CA LYS A 537 -6.42 30.57 -10.57
C LYS A 537 -5.58 30.56 -11.84
N ASN A 538 -5.19 29.38 -12.32
CA ASN A 538 -4.29 29.25 -13.46
C ASN A 538 -4.64 28.04 -14.34
N VAL A 539 -4.94 28.31 -15.64
CA VAL A 539 -5.18 27.26 -16.66
C VAL A 539 -4.32 27.59 -17.87
N GLU A 540 -3.32 26.78 -18.16
CA GLU A 540 -2.46 27.04 -19.28
C GLU A 540 -1.84 25.80 -19.93
N LYS A 541 -1.67 25.84 -21.24
CA LYS A 541 -0.95 24.86 -22.05
C LYS A 541 -1.52 23.44 -21.94
N ASN A 542 -2.83 23.31 -21.75
CA ASN A 542 -3.48 22.02 -21.79
C ASN A 542 -3.84 21.67 -23.23
N ASN A 543 -3.80 20.38 -23.52
CA ASN A 543 -4.25 19.84 -24.80
C ASN A 543 -5.46 18.93 -24.54
N ILE A 544 -6.62 19.34 -25.00
CA ILE A 544 -7.90 18.67 -24.77
C ILE A 544 -8.46 18.22 -26.10
N SER A 545 -8.63 16.93 -26.27
CA SER A 545 -9.25 16.31 -27.45
C SER A 545 -10.45 15.49 -27.04
N ALA A 546 -11.60 15.77 -27.66
CA ALA A 546 -12.83 15.02 -27.44
C ALA A 546 -13.59 14.85 -28.76
N LYS A 547 -14.34 13.76 -28.95
CA LYS A 547 -15.24 13.63 -30.08
C LYS A 547 -16.42 14.61 -29.95
N TYR A 548 -16.90 14.77 -28.71
CA TYR A 548 -18.05 15.57 -28.43
C TYR A 548 -17.88 16.46 -27.21
N ILE A 549 -18.16 17.76 -27.34
CA ILE A 549 -18.16 18.72 -26.22
C ILE A 549 -19.50 19.47 -26.22
N THR A 550 -20.15 19.53 -25.05
CA THR A 550 -21.40 20.29 -24.91
C THR A 550 -21.12 21.78 -24.75
N VAL A 551 -20.32 22.17 -23.78
CA VAL A 551 -19.88 23.55 -23.52
C VAL A 551 -18.36 23.58 -23.35
N VAL A 552 -17.67 24.41 -24.13
CA VAL A 552 -16.21 24.43 -24.05
C VAL A 552 -15.75 25.00 -22.73
N PHE A 553 -16.28 26.16 -22.31
CA PHE A 553 -16.02 26.74 -20.99
C PHE A 553 -17.28 27.20 -20.31
N GLU A 554 -17.50 26.78 -19.07
CA GLU A 554 -18.52 27.31 -18.19
C GLU A 554 -17.87 28.08 -17.03
N PHE A 555 -18.23 29.35 -16.92
CA PHE A 555 -17.87 30.19 -15.77
C PHE A 555 -18.99 30.17 -14.75
N TYR A 556 -18.73 29.58 -13.59
CA TYR A 556 -19.75 29.38 -12.56
C TYR A 556 -19.39 30.10 -11.27
N ASN A 557 -20.30 30.93 -10.75
CA ASN A 557 -20.14 31.70 -9.50
C ASN A 557 -18.78 32.42 -9.42
N LEU A 558 -18.36 33.05 -10.50
CA LEU A 558 -17.04 33.67 -10.61
C LEU A 558 -16.94 34.90 -9.71
N ASN A 559 -16.08 34.82 -8.71
CA ASN A 559 -15.61 35.98 -7.97
C ASN A 559 -14.16 36.29 -8.43
N ILE A 560 -14.05 37.06 -9.53
CA ILE A 560 -12.75 37.36 -10.15
C ILE A 560 -12.13 38.56 -9.43
N GLN A 561 -11.01 38.33 -8.78
CA GLN A 561 -10.17 39.35 -8.17
C GLN A 561 -8.89 39.65 -8.95
N SER A 562 -8.69 39.02 -10.11
CA SER A 562 -7.55 39.23 -11.01
C SER A 562 -7.90 38.78 -12.43
N ASP A 563 -7.15 39.23 -13.43
CA ASP A 563 -7.31 38.76 -14.81
C ASP A 563 -7.10 37.25 -14.90
N ILE A 564 -7.99 36.57 -15.63
CA ILE A 564 -7.85 35.15 -15.97
C ILE A 564 -7.15 35.04 -17.30
N THR A 565 -6.11 34.22 -17.39
CA THR A 565 -5.45 33.90 -18.67
C THR A 565 -5.58 32.41 -18.97
N ILE A 566 -6.07 32.09 -20.17
CA ILE A 566 -6.24 30.74 -20.69
C ILE A 566 -5.41 30.60 -21.95
N SER A 567 -4.56 29.57 -22.03
CA SER A 567 -3.70 29.32 -23.21
C SER A 567 -3.71 27.84 -23.62
N ASP A 568 -4.89 27.31 -23.81
CA ASP A 568 -5.12 25.90 -24.10
C ASP A 568 -5.35 25.63 -25.59
N THR A 569 -5.15 24.37 -25.99
CA THR A 569 -5.62 23.86 -27.29
C THR A 569 -6.75 22.88 -27.06
N ILE A 570 -7.90 23.11 -27.70
CA ILE A 570 -9.08 22.27 -27.61
C ILE A 570 -9.51 21.85 -29.01
N GLU A 571 -9.60 20.54 -29.23
CA GLU A 571 -10.01 19.95 -30.50
C GLU A 571 -11.22 19.03 -30.26
N THR A 572 -12.27 19.19 -31.08
CA THR A 572 -13.45 18.33 -31.02
C THR A 572 -14.01 18.08 -32.40
N GLU A 573 -14.61 16.90 -32.60
CA GLU A 573 -15.36 16.61 -33.83
C GLU A 573 -16.70 17.37 -33.85
N GLU A 574 -17.35 17.48 -32.69
CA GLU A 574 -18.67 18.13 -32.61
C GLU A 574 -18.85 18.92 -31.30
N ILE A 575 -19.46 20.08 -31.39
CA ILE A 575 -19.92 20.88 -30.25
C ILE A 575 -21.45 21.03 -30.31
N SER A 576 -22.12 20.90 -29.16
CA SER A 576 -23.59 20.92 -29.13
C SER A 576 -24.21 22.20 -28.57
N ALA A 577 -23.45 23.05 -27.86
CA ALA A 577 -24.02 24.27 -27.28
C ALA A 577 -23.16 25.50 -27.47
N ASN A 578 -22.31 25.89 -26.50
CA ASN A 578 -21.66 27.18 -26.51
C ASN A 578 -20.11 27.07 -26.32
N LEU A 579 -19.37 28.01 -26.88
CA LEU A 579 -17.96 28.14 -26.55
C LEU A 579 -17.79 28.60 -25.10
N LEU A 580 -18.53 29.63 -24.71
CA LEU A 580 -18.50 30.18 -23.36
C LEU A 580 -19.89 30.22 -22.77
N MET A 581 -20.03 29.83 -21.51
CA MET A 581 -21.28 29.90 -20.76
C MET A 581 -21.05 30.53 -19.40
N PHE A 582 -21.86 31.49 -19.01
CA PHE A 582 -21.84 32.14 -17.70
C PHE A 582 -23.06 31.69 -16.91
N ASN A 583 -22.84 31.13 -15.74
CA ASN A 583 -23.88 30.53 -14.91
C ASN A 583 -23.71 30.91 -13.43
N GLY A 584 -24.82 31.06 -12.70
CA GLY A 584 -24.85 31.40 -11.28
C GLY A 584 -24.63 32.90 -10.99
N ASP A 585 -24.47 33.23 -9.71
CA ASP A 585 -24.24 34.61 -9.22
C ASP A 585 -22.76 35.02 -9.43
N SER A 586 -22.38 35.21 -10.68
CA SER A 586 -21.01 35.67 -11.00
C SER A 586 -20.90 37.17 -10.68
N ILE A 587 -20.12 37.51 -9.68
CA ILE A 587 -19.74 38.89 -9.34
C ILE A 587 -18.40 39.16 -10.04
N LEU A 588 -18.45 39.93 -11.12
CA LEU A 588 -17.26 40.41 -11.80
C LEU A 588 -17.04 41.85 -11.35
N SER A 589 -15.91 42.14 -10.72
CA SER A 589 -15.54 43.52 -10.47
C SER A 589 -15.12 44.19 -11.77
N ASN A 590 -15.51 45.44 -11.98
CA ASN A 590 -15.40 46.24 -13.24
C ASN A 590 -13.98 46.37 -13.84
N ASN A 591 -12.96 45.71 -13.29
CA ASN A 591 -11.55 45.94 -13.66
C ASN A 591 -10.82 44.69 -14.17
N TYR A 592 -11.48 43.55 -14.30
CA TYR A 592 -10.78 42.31 -14.69
C TYR A 592 -11.31 41.74 -16.00
N SER A 593 -10.43 41.06 -16.72
CA SER A 593 -10.71 40.48 -18.02
C SER A 593 -10.45 38.96 -18.05
N VAL A 594 -11.14 38.27 -18.96
CA VAL A 594 -10.79 36.90 -19.33
C VAL A 594 -9.99 36.94 -20.62
N ASN A 595 -8.72 36.59 -20.55
CA ASN A 595 -7.77 36.63 -21.64
C ASN A 595 -7.47 35.24 -22.20
N PHE A 596 -7.92 34.95 -23.40
CA PHE A 596 -7.52 33.78 -24.16
C PHE A 596 -6.25 34.12 -24.94
N ASN A 597 -5.09 33.69 -24.44
CA ASN A 597 -3.81 34.04 -25.04
C ASN A 597 -3.18 32.81 -25.73
N LYS A 598 -3.03 32.86 -27.04
CA LYS A 598 -2.61 31.72 -27.88
C LYS A 598 -3.54 30.50 -27.67
N PHE A 599 -4.80 30.76 -27.44
CA PHE A 599 -5.83 29.73 -27.34
C PHE A 599 -6.20 29.26 -28.75
N ASN A 600 -6.26 27.95 -28.93
CA ASN A 600 -6.66 27.34 -30.19
C ASN A 600 -7.88 26.44 -29.96
N PHE A 601 -8.95 26.74 -30.69
CA PHE A 601 -10.14 25.92 -30.70
C PHE A 601 -10.47 25.50 -32.13
N SER A 602 -10.69 24.19 -32.33
CA SER A 602 -11.15 23.63 -33.59
C SER A 602 -12.28 22.63 -33.38
N THR A 603 -13.29 22.68 -34.27
CA THR A 603 -14.37 21.69 -34.34
C THR A 603 -14.74 21.44 -35.80
N GLU A 604 -15.16 20.21 -36.11
CA GLU A 604 -15.59 19.83 -37.46
C GLU A 604 -17.08 20.16 -37.67
N LYS A 605 -17.87 20.07 -36.60
CA LYS A 605 -19.33 20.22 -36.69
C LYS A 605 -19.95 20.90 -35.47
N VAL A 606 -20.99 21.63 -35.70
CA VAL A 606 -21.86 22.21 -34.66
C VAL A 606 -23.27 21.66 -34.81
N ASP A 607 -23.77 21.00 -33.77
CA ASP A 607 -25.10 20.31 -33.81
C ASP A 607 -26.29 21.22 -33.56
N SER A 608 -26.08 22.45 -33.08
CA SER A 608 -27.19 23.31 -32.65
C SER A 608 -27.41 24.44 -33.64
N ASN A 609 -28.68 24.73 -33.91
CA ASN A 609 -29.10 25.95 -34.64
C ASN A 609 -28.90 27.24 -33.81
N TYR A 610 -28.53 27.08 -32.51
CA TYR A 610 -28.37 28.18 -31.55
C TYR A 610 -27.09 27.97 -30.72
N TYR A 611 -25.94 28.28 -31.28
CA TYR A 611 -24.74 28.34 -30.48
C TYR A 611 -24.19 29.76 -30.45
N TYR A 612 -23.60 30.09 -29.32
CA TYR A 612 -23.09 31.42 -29.07
C TYR A 612 -21.63 31.33 -28.65
N ILE A 613 -20.84 32.36 -29.02
CA ILE A 613 -19.49 32.49 -28.45
C ILE A 613 -19.61 32.69 -26.94
N ALA A 614 -20.62 33.45 -26.48
CA ALA A 614 -20.85 33.63 -25.06
C ALA A 614 -22.38 33.63 -24.78
N TYR A 615 -22.78 32.88 -23.74
CA TYR A 615 -24.15 32.74 -23.29
C TYR A 615 -24.25 32.91 -21.77
N GLY A 616 -25.14 33.80 -21.31
CA GLY A 616 -25.39 34.03 -19.88
C GLY A 616 -26.75 33.52 -19.44
N THR A 617 -26.79 32.75 -18.35
CA THR A 617 -28.06 32.30 -17.70
C THR A 617 -28.46 33.15 -16.52
N SER A 618 -27.57 34.04 -16.01
CA SER A 618 -27.82 34.96 -14.89
C SER A 618 -27.51 36.40 -15.26
N SER A 619 -28.13 37.33 -14.54
CA SER A 619 -27.84 38.76 -14.66
C SER A 619 -26.39 39.04 -14.23
N LEU A 620 -25.52 39.34 -15.20
CA LEU A 620 -24.21 39.91 -14.93
C LEU A 620 -24.41 41.28 -14.25
N LYS A 621 -23.83 41.51 -13.12
CA LYS A 621 -23.94 42.77 -12.38
C LYS A 621 -22.98 43.84 -12.89
N ASP A 622 -21.91 43.43 -13.57
CA ASP A 622 -20.85 44.31 -14.07
C ASP A 622 -20.42 43.93 -15.47
N LYS A 623 -19.87 44.91 -16.22
CA LYS A 623 -19.36 44.72 -17.56
C LYS A 623 -18.09 43.84 -17.57
N MET A 624 -18.09 42.78 -18.38
CA MET A 624 -16.96 41.86 -18.51
C MET A 624 -16.30 42.07 -19.88
N THR A 625 -14.95 42.01 -19.89
CA THR A 625 -14.18 42.03 -21.14
C THR A 625 -13.56 40.66 -21.38
N ILE A 626 -13.75 40.13 -22.60
CA ILE A 626 -13.16 38.88 -23.09
C ILE A 626 -12.19 39.24 -24.23
N ASN A 627 -10.92 38.91 -24.06
CA ASN A 627 -9.90 39.16 -25.06
C ASN A 627 -9.37 37.86 -25.65
N PHE A 628 -9.47 37.70 -26.96
CA PHE A 628 -8.78 36.65 -27.70
C PHE A 628 -7.48 37.22 -28.29
N ILE A 629 -6.34 36.91 -27.64
CA ILE A 629 -5.02 37.44 -27.98
C ILE A 629 -4.26 36.37 -28.74
N ASN A 630 -3.90 36.65 -30.01
CA ASN A 630 -3.19 35.68 -30.88
C ASN A 630 -3.83 34.29 -30.92
N SER A 631 -5.16 34.22 -30.80
CA SER A 631 -5.94 32.99 -30.72
C SER A 631 -6.62 32.66 -32.04
N SER A 632 -6.95 31.36 -32.25
CA SER A 632 -7.68 30.89 -33.41
C SER A 632 -8.97 30.16 -33.01
N LEU A 633 -10.07 30.47 -33.69
CA LEU A 633 -11.41 29.89 -33.48
C LEU A 633 -11.94 29.42 -34.82
N SER A 634 -11.58 28.21 -35.26
CA SER A 634 -11.73 27.79 -36.67
C SER A 634 -13.15 27.67 -37.20
N VAL A 635 -14.17 27.62 -36.36
CA VAL A 635 -15.58 27.48 -36.77
C VAL A 635 -16.38 28.77 -36.62
N PHE A 636 -15.95 29.66 -35.75
CA PHE A 636 -16.71 30.89 -35.45
C PHE A 636 -16.34 32.08 -36.33
N GLU A 637 -15.28 31.99 -37.13
CA GLU A 637 -14.88 33.07 -38.04
C GLU A 637 -15.93 33.36 -39.13
N ASP A 638 -16.70 32.37 -39.57
CA ASP A 638 -17.76 32.50 -40.56
C ASP A 638 -19.21 32.68 -39.99
N SER A 639 -19.39 32.58 -38.70
CA SER A 639 -20.72 32.59 -38.09
C SER A 639 -21.16 34.00 -37.70
N LYS A 640 -22.33 34.38 -38.16
CA LYS A 640 -22.96 35.66 -37.82
C LYS A 640 -23.46 35.74 -36.34
N HIS A 641 -23.06 34.79 -35.48
CA HIS A 641 -23.64 34.62 -34.14
C HIS A 641 -22.63 34.97 -33.04
N ASN A 642 -22.31 36.24 -32.97
CA ASN A 642 -21.43 36.78 -31.92
C ASN A 642 -22.16 37.19 -30.64
N PHE A 643 -23.22 36.46 -30.19
CA PHE A 643 -24.09 37.05 -29.19
C PHE A 643 -24.48 36.19 -28.00
N ILE A 644 -24.68 36.90 -26.90
CA ILE A 644 -25.21 36.54 -25.61
C ILE A 644 -26.74 36.49 -25.70
N ALA A 645 -27.31 35.35 -25.36
CA ALA A 645 -28.75 35.25 -25.14
C ALA A 645 -29.07 35.61 -23.68
N ASN A 646 -30.02 36.48 -23.46
CA ASN A 646 -30.53 36.95 -22.16
C ASN A 646 -29.74 38.03 -21.41
N ASP A 647 -28.95 38.86 -22.08
CA ASP A 647 -28.42 40.02 -21.41
C ASP A 647 -28.98 41.34 -21.93
N ASN A 648 -29.00 42.34 -21.04
CA ASN A 648 -29.16 43.73 -21.44
C ASN A 648 -27.91 44.10 -22.23
N ASP A 649 -28.07 44.39 -23.47
CA ASP A 649 -27.19 44.49 -24.64
C ASP A 649 -25.74 45.01 -24.54
N ASN A 650 -25.11 45.17 -23.37
CA ASN A 650 -23.81 45.81 -23.23
C ASN A 650 -22.90 45.25 -22.12
N MET A 651 -23.20 44.11 -21.56
CA MET A 651 -22.44 43.59 -20.39
C MET A 651 -21.22 42.75 -20.74
N VAL A 652 -21.06 42.25 -21.97
CA VAL A 652 -19.87 41.52 -22.40
C VAL A 652 -19.28 42.15 -23.65
N GLU A 653 -18.02 42.52 -23.56
CA GLU A 653 -17.23 43.02 -24.68
C GLU A 653 -16.22 41.96 -25.12
N ILE A 654 -16.27 41.56 -26.39
CA ILE A 654 -15.36 40.58 -27.00
C ILE A 654 -14.36 41.25 -27.91
N ASN A 655 -13.08 41.10 -27.62
CA ASN A 655 -12.00 41.70 -28.37
C ASN A 655 -11.10 40.65 -29.02
N TYR A 656 -10.80 40.79 -30.30
CA TYR A 656 -9.82 39.98 -31.02
C TYR A 656 -8.55 40.81 -31.23
N ILE A 657 -7.47 40.41 -30.55
CA ILE A 657 -6.22 41.18 -30.53
C ILE A 657 -5.12 40.36 -31.20
N ARG A 658 -4.57 40.84 -32.33
CA ARG A 658 -3.35 40.31 -32.96
C ARG A 658 -2.16 41.18 -32.53
N GLN A 659 -1.24 40.59 -31.78
CA GLN A 659 0.05 41.25 -31.49
C GLN A 659 1.04 40.79 -32.54
N TYR A 660 1.59 41.74 -33.29
CA TYR A 660 2.54 41.53 -34.37
C TYR A 660 3.99 41.41 -33.82
#